data_686f006c3ba75bff4766702422a8e4a9
#
_entry.id   686f006c3ba75bff4766702422a8e4a9
#
_cell.length_a   1.000
_cell.length_b   1.000
_cell.length_c   1.000
_cell.angle_alpha   90.00
_cell.angle_beta   90.00
_cell.angle_gamma   90.00
#
_symmetry.space_group_name_H-M   'P 1'
#
loop_
_entity.id
_entity.type
_entity.pdbx_description
1 polymer ?
#
loop_
_entity_poly.entity_id
_entity_poly.type
_entity_poly.pdbx_seq_one_letter_code
_entity_poly.pdbx_strand_id
1 'polypeptide(L)'
;MLDKSIFLPIVFHFHQPVDNFEFVFEDSFKKAYEPLIDNIYKYPEVKITLHFSGNILEWFLKNKPAFIEKLKTMAKRGQIEMIGGGYYEPIFAIIPYRDKIAQLKKLSNLIKEEFGLEVKGAWLSERVWEPNYPSFLSDVGLKYILVDDNHLRSCGLTEDDTFYTYITEDEGKTLRIFPINEQLRYLTPWKPTYYSVDYLKKVADEKGDRMALLISDAEKMGGWGSTHQICYVDGAGHWDGDNTKPFIPTFFEQIVNNEWIKSITLSEYMNSYPAKGLVYIPTASYDKMEEWVLPTEIRKNFKKVRKELKDDDERQMEYQFLKGGFWRNFLVKYPESNNMHKKMLYVREKLIQVEERLNKLQDEDIISKAKQKTEEAWEEIYKAQCNDCYWHGLFGGVYLQFLRFSVYTHLINAERMIDELNSLIFPIQKSYRTFVPLDFNKDSKMDILIESDILNVYINPSDGGTIFELDYKPKFYNLLNTLTRWPEAYHESEKINVEELMVDRYRRSALRLRFIHDDVSLNQLHTDTYYEFGDFVDGEFKVTKNEKDETSVVIELEREGNIKDTESNERYTCTIIKTIMIEKDRLLIALKGTFNEISGKKDMLKRILENLYLAIDIPFFFNGDTNKFKWESANVEFANDKEKNLLEPFQYIGENFKAYDETYDLNFEILISSNTGKIKINKFPIIAYAYTDEGYKTIYQGITVVPQFKLDKTFELNIELIIS
;
A
#
# COMPACT_ATOMS: atom_id res chain seq x y z
N MET A 1 -49.17 -1.15 -20.15
CA MET A 1 -48.36 -1.23 -18.92
C MET A 1 -47.27 -2.29 -19.15
N LEU A 2 -46.06 -2.07 -18.75
CA LEU A 2 -45.04 -3.11 -18.86
C LEU A 2 -45.34 -4.16 -17.77
N ASP A 3 -45.71 -5.38 -18.17
CA ASP A 3 -45.86 -6.52 -17.25
C ASP A 3 -44.49 -6.99 -16.65
N LYS A 4 -43.42 -6.28 -17.02
CA LYS A 4 -42.03 -6.59 -16.61
C LYS A 4 -41.62 -5.78 -15.38
N SER A 5 -40.84 -6.40 -14.51
CA SER A 5 -40.24 -5.71 -13.34
C SER A 5 -38.84 -6.23 -13.04
N ILE A 6 -38.10 -5.45 -12.26
CA ILE A 6 -36.73 -5.80 -11.79
C ILE A 6 -36.49 -5.24 -10.40
N PHE A 7 -35.74 -5.97 -9.58
CA PHE A 7 -35.24 -5.50 -8.30
C PHE A 7 -33.96 -4.70 -8.50
N LEU A 8 -33.87 -3.57 -7.79
CA LEU A 8 -32.71 -2.70 -7.78
C LEU A 8 -32.20 -2.51 -6.34
N PRO A 9 -31.42 -3.43 -5.80
CA PRO A 9 -30.64 -3.16 -4.59
C PRO A 9 -29.56 -2.11 -4.92
N ILE A 10 -29.39 -1.14 -4.01
CA ILE A 10 -28.40 -0.08 -4.14
C ILE A 10 -27.51 -0.13 -2.90
N VAL A 11 -26.18 -0.15 -3.11
CA VAL A 11 -25.19 -0.17 -2.06
C VAL A 11 -24.26 1.04 -2.21
N PHE A 12 -24.04 1.77 -1.12
CA PHE A 12 -23.00 2.77 -1.05
C PHE A 12 -21.94 2.36 -0.04
N HIS A 13 -20.69 2.41 -0.48
CA HIS A 13 -19.50 2.10 0.29
C HIS A 13 -18.79 3.39 0.71
N PHE A 14 -18.57 3.57 2.01
CA PHE A 14 -17.91 4.72 2.62
C PHE A 14 -16.59 4.28 3.23
N HIS A 15 -15.50 4.87 2.77
CA HIS A 15 -14.18 4.55 3.25
C HIS A 15 -13.24 5.76 3.18
N GLN A 16 -12.35 5.85 4.16
CA GLN A 16 -11.16 6.70 4.12
C GLN A 16 -9.99 5.90 4.72
N PRO A 17 -8.78 6.00 4.15
CA PRO A 17 -7.60 5.35 4.72
C PRO A 17 -7.35 5.73 6.17
N VAL A 18 -6.72 4.83 6.91
CA VAL A 18 -6.23 5.13 8.26
C VAL A 18 -5.23 6.29 8.19
N ASP A 19 -5.31 7.24 9.13
CA ASP A 19 -4.49 8.46 9.22
C ASP A 19 -4.55 9.36 7.98
N ASN A 20 -5.61 9.28 7.19
CA ASN A 20 -5.84 10.28 6.15
C ASN A 20 -6.04 11.67 6.78
N PHE A 21 -5.77 12.71 6.02
CA PHE A 21 -5.82 14.09 6.52
C PHE A 21 -7.23 14.52 6.93
N GLU A 22 -7.36 15.20 8.06
CA GLU A 22 -8.66 15.67 8.60
C GLU A 22 -9.44 16.51 7.57
N PHE A 23 -8.73 17.35 6.79
CA PHE A 23 -9.39 18.16 5.77
C PHE A 23 -10.00 17.31 4.64
N VAL A 24 -9.48 16.11 4.35
CA VAL A 24 -10.04 15.19 3.36
C VAL A 24 -11.36 14.59 3.86
N PHE A 25 -11.41 14.19 5.15
CA PHE A 25 -12.66 13.75 5.77
C PHE A 25 -13.73 14.83 5.71
N GLU A 26 -13.38 16.07 6.07
CA GLU A 26 -14.32 17.21 6.07
C GLU A 26 -14.79 17.59 4.66
N ASP A 27 -13.89 17.58 3.68
CA ASP A 27 -14.23 17.89 2.28
C ASP A 27 -15.13 16.80 1.68
N SER A 28 -14.77 15.52 1.87
CA SER A 28 -15.58 14.38 1.44
C SER A 28 -16.96 14.38 2.11
N PHE A 29 -17.02 14.71 3.40
CA PHE A 29 -18.28 14.83 4.11
C PHE A 29 -19.21 15.88 3.47
N LYS A 30 -18.69 17.09 3.24
CA LYS A 30 -19.48 18.21 2.68
C LYS A 30 -19.87 18.00 1.21
N LYS A 31 -18.98 17.42 0.41
CA LYS A 31 -19.19 17.28 -1.02
C LYS A 31 -19.95 16.03 -1.42
N ALA A 32 -19.77 14.93 -0.68
CA ALA A 32 -20.28 13.63 -1.05
C ALA A 32 -21.21 13.01 0.01
N TYR A 33 -20.75 12.81 1.24
CA TYR A 33 -21.47 11.95 2.20
C TYR A 33 -22.76 12.58 2.73
N GLU A 34 -22.70 13.81 3.22
CA GLU A 34 -23.88 14.51 3.74
C GLU A 34 -24.94 14.75 2.66
N PRO A 35 -24.60 15.28 1.45
CA PRO A 35 -25.57 15.45 0.39
C PRO A 35 -26.19 14.13 -0.08
N LEU A 36 -25.42 13.02 -0.12
CA LEU A 36 -25.93 11.71 -0.49
C LEU A 36 -27.00 11.23 0.49
N ILE A 37 -26.67 11.21 1.79
CA ILE A 37 -27.60 10.75 2.83
C ILE A 37 -28.80 11.68 2.94
N ASP A 38 -28.63 13.00 2.76
CA ASP A 38 -29.72 13.97 2.76
C ASP A 38 -30.72 13.74 1.65
N ASN A 39 -30.24 13.34 0.46
CA ASN A 39 -31.12 12.99 -0.64
C ASN A 39 -31.83 11.66 -0.40
N ILE A 40 -31.12 10.60 0.05
CA ILE A 40 -31.72 9.31 0.40
C ILE A 40 -32.82 9.50 1.46
N TYR A 41 -32.57 10.34 2.47
CA TYR A 41 -33.50 10.60 3.57
C TYR A 41 -34.85 11.16 3.09
N LYS A 42 -34.89 11.92 1.98
CA LYS A 42 -36.08 12.52 1.38
C LYS A 42 -36.96 11.49 0.63
N TYR A 43 -36.44 10.33 0.29
CA TYR A 43 -37.14 9.28 -0.46
C TYR A 43 -37.24 8.00 0.41
N PRO A 44 -38.13 7.97 1.43
CA PRO A 44 -38.24 6.85 2.36
C PRO A 44 -38.66 5.53 1.70
N GLU A 45 -39.24 5.57 0.49
CA GLU A 45 -39.63 4.42 -0.32
C GLU A 45 -38.38 3.73 -0.92
N VAL A 46 -37.28 4.46 -1.11
CA VAL A 46 -36.04 3.92 -1.66
C VAL A 46 -35.22 3.27 -0.55
N LYS A 47 -35.11 1.95 -0.64
CA LYS A 47 -34.29 1.14 0.29
C LYS A 47 -32.85 1.08 -0.17
N ILE A 48 -31.92 1.24 0.76
CA ILE A 48 -30.48 1.32 0.50
C ILE A 48 -29.72 0.40 1.46
N THR A 49 -28.67 -0.22 0.98
CA THR A 49 -27.68 -0.89 1.83
C THR A 49 -26.44 -0.01 1.95
N LEU A 50 -25.93 0.17 3.16
CA LEU A 50 -24.76 1.00 3.45
C LEU A 50 -23.63 0.14 4.00
N HIS A 51 -22.42 0.42 3.57
CA HIS A 51 -21.18 -0.06 4.17
C HIS A 51 -20.33 1.14 4.62
N PHE A 52 -19.83 1.07 5.83
CA PHE A 52 -18.85 2.01 6.38
C PHE A 52 -17.64 1.23 6.87
N SER A 53 -16.43 1.63 6.51
CA SER A 53 -15.25 1.15 7.23
C SER A 53 -15.27 1.68 8.67
N GLY A 54 -14.62 0.97 9.59
CA GLY A 54 -14.70 1.31 11.02
C GLY A 54 -14.15 2.70 11.33
N ASN A 55 -13.00 3.07 10.74
CA ASN A 55 -12.37 4.36 10.99
C ASN A 55 -13.23 5.55 10.53
N ILE A 56 -13.90 5.46 9.38
CA ILE A 56 -14.80 6.55 8.95
C ILE A 56 -16.07 6.60 9.78
N LEU A 57 -16.61 5.45 10.20
CA LEU A 57 -17.76 5.40 11.08
C LEU A 57 -17.48 6.00 12.45
N GLU A 58 -16.30 5.70 13.04
CA GLU A 58 -15.84 6.34 14.29
C GLU A 58 -15.70 7.86 14.11
N TRP A 59 -15.16 8.31 12.97
CA TRP A 59 -15.04 9.73 12.68
C TRP A 59 -16.41 10.42 12.63
N PHE A 60 -17.42 9.79 12.00
CA PHE A 60 -18.79 10.32 11.98
C PHE A 60 -19.41 10.35 13.39
N LEU A 61 -19.26 9.26 14.15
CA LEU A 61 -19.76 9.18 15.53
C LEU A 61 -19.19 10.31 16.39
N LYS A 62 -17.92 10.62 16.23
CA LYS A 62 -17.24 11.66 17.00
C LYS A 62 -17.57 13.07 16.50
N ASN A 63 -17.59 13.31 15.19
CA ASN A 63 -17.57 14.66 14.62
C ASN A 63 -18.90 15.09 13.97
N LYS A 64 -19.82 14.15 13.68
CA LYS A 64 -21.05 14.39 12.90
C LYS A 64 -22.30 13.80 13.56
N PRO A 65 -22.64 14.13 14.82
CA PRO A 65 -23.74 13.50 15.54
C PRO A 65 -25.10 13.65 14.84
N ALA A 66 -25.38 14.78 14.20
CA ALA A 66 -26.62 14.99 13.44
C ALA A 66 -26.74 14.03 12.23
N PHE A 67 -25.65 13.73 11.56
CA PHE A 67 -25.60 12.75 10.47
C PHE A 67 -25.91 11.35 11.01
N ILE A 68 -25.32 10.96 12.13
CA ILE A 68 -25.58 9.67 12.79
C ILE A 68 -27.04 9.53 13.22
N GLU A 69 -27.65 10.56 13.80
CA GLU A 69 -29.06 10.53 14.17
C GLU A 69 -30.00 10.40 12.97
N LYS A 70 -29.62 10.96 11.83
CA LYS A 70 -30.31 10.76 10.55
C LYS A 70 -30.24 9.30 10.11
N LEU A 71 -29.07 8.68 10.14
CA LEU A 71 -28.89 7.25 9.83
C LEU A 71 -29.66 6.35 10.80
N LYS A 72 -29.65 6.63 12.10
CA LYS A 72 -30.46 5.92 13.11
C LYS A 72 -31.97 6.01 12.82
N THR A 73 -32.44 7.17 12.35
CA THR A 73 -33.84 7.36 11.93
C THR A 73 -34.18 6.50 10.72
N MET A 74 -33.28 6.46 9.71
CA MET A 74 -33.45 5.62 8.51
C MET A 74 -33.43 4.13 8.86
N ALA A 75 -32.58 3.72 9.77
CA ALA A 75 -32.52 2.34 10.27
C ALA A 75 -33.82 1.93 10.96
N LYS A 76 -34.33 2.77 11.88
CA LYS A 76 -35.61 2.54 12.62
C LYS A 76 -36.83 2.40 11.71
N ARG A 77 -36.89 3.15 10.60
CA ARG A 77 -37.97 3.03 9.60
C ARG A 77 -37.79 1.91 8.58
N GLY A 78 -36.69 1.10 8.69
CA GLY A 78 -36.41 0.00 7.79
C GLY A 78 -36.01 0.42 6.38
N GLN A 79 -35.55 1.66 6.20
CA GLN A 79 -35.09 2.18 4.92
C GLN A 79 -33.68 1.71 4.58
N ILE A 80 -32.82 1.53 5.60
CA ILE A 80 -31.44 1.11 5.38
C ILE A 80 -31.14 -0.23 6.03
N GLU A 81 -30.32 -0.99 5.35
CA GLU A 81 -29.54 -2.12 5.86
C GLU A 81 -28.09 -1.70 5.97
N MET A 82 -27.36 -2.17 6.99
CA MET A 82 -25.92 -2.03 7.08
C MET A 82 -25.22 -3.36 6.94
N ILE A 83 -24.19 -3.42 6.09
CA ILE A 83 -23.30 -4.57 5.95
C ILE A 83 -21.96 -4.30 6.62
N GLY A 84 -21.34 -5.36 7.09
CA GLY A 84 -20.00 -5.34 7.68
C GLY A 84 -18.90 -5.48 6.65
N GLY A 85 -17.72 -5.73 7.16
CA GLY A 85 -16.46 -5.89 6.42
C GLY A 85 -15.30 -5.91 7.40
N GLY A 86 -14.08 -5.83 6.90
CA GLY A 86 -12.92 -5.58 7.75
C GLY A 86 -12.98 -4.17 8.35
N TYR A 87 -12.72 -4.03 9.65
CA TYR A 87 -12.86 -2.76 10.35
C TYR A 87 -12.00 -1.65 9.73
N TYR A 88 -10.74 -1.96 9.42
CA TYR A 88 -9.77 -1.08 8.76
C TYR A 88 -9.58 -1.40 7.27
N GLU A 89 -10.59 -1.97 6.61
CA GLU A 89 -10.54 -2.30 5.17
C GLU A 89 -9.32 -3.15 4.75
N PRO A 90 -8.98 -4.24 5.45
CA PRO A 90 -7.89 -5.08 5.02
C PRO A 90 -8.27 -5.90 3.79
N ILE A 91 -7.30 -6.25 2.97
CA ILE A 91 -7.46 -7.35 2.01
C ILE A 91 -7.41 -8.67 2.77
N PHE A 92 -8.53 -9.35 2.90
CA PHE A 92 -8.59 -10.60 3.67
C PHE A 92 -7.61 -11.67 3.17
N ALA A 93 -7.28 -11.67 1.88
CA ALA A 93 -6.31 -12.59 1.29
C ALA A 93 -4.91 -12.53 1.93
N ILE A 94 -4.51 -11.39 2.50
CA ILE A 94 -3.14 -11.18 3.01
C ILE A 94 -3.05 -11.10 4.54
N ILE A 95 -4.17 -11.20 5.26
CA ILE A 95 -4.16 -11.20 6.73
C ILE A 95 -4.54 -12.59 7.29
N PRO A 96 -4.01 -12.95 8.47
CA PRO A 96 -4.30 -14.24 9.10
C PRO A 96 -5.75 -14.41 9.55
N TYR A 97 -6.19 -15.66 9.71
CA TYR A 97 -7.56 -16.02 10.08
C TYR A 97 -8.07 -15.30 11.36
N ARG A 98 -7.26 -15.28 12.43
CA ARG A 98 -7.60 -14.60 13.68
C ARG A 98 -7.95 -13.13 13.46
N ASP A 99 -7.15 -12.44 12.65
CA ASP A 99 -7.30 -11.02 12.39
C ASP A 99 -8.54 -10.74 11.54
N LYS A 100 -8.85 -11.61 10.55
CA LYS A 100 -10.11 -11.56 9.78
C LYS A 100 -11.31 -11.57 10.71
N ILE A 101 -11.35 -12.55 11.61
CA ILE A 101 -12.44 -12.73 12.58
C ILE A 101 -12.56 -11.52 13.52
N ALA A 102 -11.42 -11.03 14.03
CA ALA A 102 -11.40 -9.90 14.95
C ALA A 102 -11.95 -8.62 14.30
N GLN A 103 -11.47 -8.26 13.11
CA GLN A 103 -11.91 -7.06 12.41
C GLN A 103 -13.38 -7.15 11.97
N LEU A 104 -13.84 -8.31 11.47
CA LEU A 104 -15.25 -8.54 11.11
C LEU A 104 -16.18 -8.39 12.31
N LYS A 105 -15.82 -9.00 13.44
CA LYS A 105 -16.62 -8.88 14.68
C LYS A 105 -16.62 -7.45 15.21
N LYS A 106 -15.47 -6.76 15.17
CA LYS A 106 -15.35 -5.38 15.66
C LYS A 106 -16.32 -4.45 14.93
N LEU A 107 -16.37 -4.50 13.59
CA LEU A 107 -17.31 -3.68 12.81
C LEU A 107 -18.77 -4.10 13.03
N SER A 108 -19.06 -5.39 13.05
CA SER A 108 -20.40 -5.90 13.27
C SER A 108 -20.95 -5.50 14.65
N ASN A 109 -20.12 -5.52 15.68
CA ASN A 109 -20.48 -5.10 17.03
C ASN A 109 -20.76 -3.59 17.09
N LEU A 110 -19.89 -2.77 16.49
CA LEU A 110 -20.09 -1.33 16.43
C LEU A 110 -21.43 -0.96 15.75
N ILE A 111 -21.75 -1.60 14.62
CA ILE A 111 -23.03 -1.38 13.92
C ILE A 111 -24.21 -1.80 14.80
N LYS A 112 -24.10 -2.93 15.48
CA LYS A 112 -25.16 -3.40 16.39
C LYS A 112 -25.37 -2.48 17.58
N GLU A 113 -24.30 -2.03 18.21
CA GLU A 113 -24.33 -1.14 19.38
C GLU A 113 -24.92 0.23 19.03
N GLU A 114 -24.50 0.83 17.92
CA GLU A 114 -24.89 2.18 17.55
C GLU A 114 -26.26 2.27 16.85
N PHE A 115 -26.58 1.29 16.01
CA PHE A 115 -27.78 1.33 15.16
C PHE A 115 -28.83 0.26 15.51
N GLY A 116 -28.49 -0.73 16.35
CA GLY A 116 -29.39 -1.84 16.67
C GLY A 116 -29.61 -2.82 15.50
N LEU A 117 -28.75 -2.79 14.48
CA LEU A 117 -28.87 -3.62 13.27
C LEU A 117 -28.00 -4.87 13.38
N GLU A 118 -28.55 -6.02 12.96
CA GLU A 118 -27.78 -7.25 12.81
C GLU A 118 -27.12 -7.28 11.42
N VAL A 119 -25.81 -7.41 11.41
CA VAL A 119 -25.02 -7.51 10.18
C VAL A 119 -25.13 -8.91 9.58
N LYS A 120 -25.61 -9.02 8.34
CA LYS A 120 -25.79 -10.28 7.63
C LYS A 120 -24.88 -10.45 6.41
N GLY A 121 -24.44 -9.36 5.82
CA GLY A 121 -23.56 -9.34 4.68
C GLY A 121 -22.24 -8.66 4.95
N ALA A 122 -21.27 -8.85 4.06
CA ALA A 122 -19.99 -8.15 4.11
C ALA A 122 -19.59 -7.56 2.76
N TRP A 123 -18.92 -6.41 2.84
CA TRP A 123 -18.10 -5.85 1.80
C TRP A 123 -16.73 -6.53 1.80
N LEU A 124 -16.20 -6.79 0.62
CA LEU A 124 -14.83 -7.25 0.42
C LEU A 124 -13.99 -6.09 -0.12
N SER A 125 -13.00 -5.67 0.64
CA SER A 125 -12.09 -4.60 0.22
C SER A 125 -11.53 -4.89 -1.16
N GLU A 126 -11.61 -3.89 -2.06
CA GLU A 126 -11.22 -4.02 -3.47
C GLU A 126 -11.85 -5.23 -4.19
N ARG A 127 -12.95 -5.77 -3.66
CA ARG A 127 -13.66 -6.95 -4.20
C ARG A 127 -12.74 -8.14 -4.45
N VAL A 128 -11.68 -8.24 -3.64
CA VAL A 128 -10.75 -9.37 -3.69
C VAL A 128 -11.43 -10.59 -3.10
N TRP A 129 -11.53 -11.63 -3.91
CA TRP A 129 -12.16 -12.90 -3.58
C TRP A 129 -11.14 -14.05 -3.61
N GLU A 130 -11.22 -14.94 -2.62
CA GLU A 130 -10.58 -16.25 -2.62
C GLU A 130 -11.58 -17.34 -2.26
N PRO A 131 -11.42 -18.57 -2.81
CA PRO A 131 -12.39 -19.66 -2.63
C PRO A 131 -12.64 -20.10 -1.18
N ASN A 132 -11.69 -19.86 -0.27
CA ASN A 132 -11.78 -20.21 1.16
C ASN A 132 -12.53 -19.17 2.01
N TYR A 133 -13.11 -18.13 1.41
CA TYR A 133 -13.81 -17.08 2.17
C TYR A 133 -15.11 -17.56 2.84
N PRO A 134 -15.90 -18.49 2.28
CA PRO A 134 -17.10 -18.96 2.94
C PRO A 134 -16.84 -19.51 4.34
N SER A 135 -15.71 -20.19 4.58
CA SER A 135 -15.37 -20.78 5.87
C SER A 135 -15.32 -19.74 6.98
N PHE A 136 -14.49 -18.70 6.87
CA PHE A 136 -14.32 -17.71 7.95
C PHE A 136 -15.47 -16.70 8.03
N LEU A 137 -16.10 -16.35 6.91
CA LEU A 137 -17.25 -15.42 6.91
C LEU A 137 -18.46 -16.05 7.60
N SER A 138 -18.71 -17.34 7.36
CA SER A 138 -19.76 -18.08 8.05
C SER A 138 -19.50 -18.22 9.56
N ASP A 139 -18.22 -18.33 9.98
CA ASP A 139 -17.85 -18.45 11.40
C ASP A 139 -18.21 -17.20 12.23
N VAL A 140 -18.30 -16.05 11.58
CA VAL A 140 -18.77 -14.81 12.23
C VAL A 140 -20.27 -14.56 12.01
N GLY A 141 -20.99 -15.50 11.43
CA GLY A 141 -22.45 -15.46 11.24
C GLY A 141 -22.91 -14.74 9.97
N LEU A 142 -22.02 -14.30 9.10
CA LEU A 142 -22.37 -13.67 7.83
C LEU A 142 -23.02 -14.67 6.87
N LYS A 143 -23.94 -14.18 6.05
CA LYS A 143 -24.79 -14.97 5.16
C LYS A 143 -24.55 -14.71 3.68
N TYR A 144 -24.03 -13.53 3.34
CA TYR A 144 -23.81 -13.14 1.95
C TYR A 144 -22.66 -12.16 1.78
N ILE A 145 -22.18 -12.12 0.55
CA ILE A 145 -21.19 -11.13 0.05
C ILE A 145 -21.56 -10.63 -1.32
N LEU A 146 -20.85 -9.60 -1.76
CA LEU A 146 -20.95 -8.99 -3.07
C LEU A 146 -19.68 -9.27 -3.87
N VAL A 147 -19.83 -9.67 -5.14
CA VAL A 147 -18.72 -9.87 -6.09
C VAL A 147 -19.08 -9.28 -7.45
N ASP A 148 -18.12 -8.90 -8.25
CA ASP A 148 -18.41 -8.40 -9.60
C ASP A 148 -19.02 -9.51 -10.49
N ASP A 149 -19.93 -9.15 -11.37
CA ASP A 149 -20.63 -10.08 -12.28
C ASP A 149 -19.68 -10.81 -13.22
N ASN A 150 -18.54 -10.20 -13.59
CA ASN A 150 -17.49 -10.86 -14.37
C ASN A 150 -16.93 -12.12 -13.71
N HIS A 151 -16.95 -12.21 -12.36
CA HIS A 151 -16.55 -13.42 -11.65
C HIS A 151 -17.45 -14.63 -11.99
N LEU A 152 -18.75 -14.37 -12.13
CA LEU A 152 -19.71 -15.42 -12.51
C LEU A 152 -19.58 -15.77 -13.98
N ARG A 153 -19.47 -14.75 -14.86
CA ARG A 153 -19.23 -14.97 -16.29
C ARG A 153 -17.99 -15.84 -16.52
N SER A 154 -16.91 -15.57 -15.80
CA SER A 154 -15.68 -16.36 -15.89
C SER A 154 -15.82 -17.81 -15.41
N CYS A 155 -16.88 -18.14 -14.69
CA CYS A 155 -17.26 -19.52 -14.34
C CYS A 155 -18.16 -20.19 -15.38
N GLY A 156 -18.40 -19.53 -16.53
CA GLY A 156 -19.24 -20.07 -17.62
C GLY A 156 -20.72 -19.72 -17.52
N LEU A 157 -21.11 -18.83 -16.59
CA LEU A 157 -22.48 -18.32 -16.51
C LEU A 157 -22.71 -17.27 -17.59
N THR A 158 -23.94 -17.20 -18.11
CA THR A 158 -24.34 -16.21 -19.13
C THR A 158 -24.62 -14.84 -18.51
N GLU A 159 -24.75 -13.81 -19.34
CA GLU A 159 -25.17 -12.47 -18.90
C GLU A 159 -26.51 -12.53 -18.15
N ASP A 160 -27.48 -13.30 -18.65
CA ASP A 160 -28.78 -13.48 -18.00
C ASP A 160 -28.68 -14.14 -16.61
N ASP A 161 -27.67 -14.98 -16.40
CA ASP A 161 -27.42 -15.63 -15.12
C ASP A 161 -26.93 -14.64 -14.05
N THR A 162 -26.28 -13.55 -14.45
CA THR A 162 -25.76 -12.53 -13.52
C THR A 162 -26.85 -11.68 -12.85
N PHE A 163 -28.10 -11.81 -13.27
CA PHE A 163 -29.24 -11.12 -12.61
C PHE A 163 -29.82 -11.92 -11.43
N TYR A 164 -29.14 -12.97 -10.95
CA TYR A 164 -29.60 -13.82 -9.86
C TYR A 164 -28.48 -14.03 -8.84
N THR A 165 -28.86 -14.44 -7.64
CA THR A 165 -27.91 -14.82 -6.59
C THR A 165 -27.58 -16.29 -6.63
N TYR A 166 -26.40 -16.66 -6.13
CA TYR A 166 -25.92 -18.04 -6.09
C TYR A 166 -25.47 -18.42 -4.68
N ILE A 167 -25.29 -19.70 -4.43
CA ILE A 167 -24.60 -20.22 -3.26
C ILE A 167 -23.18 -20.59 -3.66
N THR A 168 -22.22 -20.29 -2.82
CA THR A 168 -20.87 -20.89 -2.85
C THR A 168 -20.60 -21.56 -1.52
N GLU A 169 -19.61 -22.44 -1.47
CA GLU A 169 -19.33 -23.26 -0.30
C GLU A 169 -17.83 -23.48 -0.15
N ASP A 170 -17.38 -23.61 1.09
CA ASP A 170 -16.04 -24.05 1.46
C ASP A 170 -16.12 -24.77 2.80
N GLU A 171 -15.54 -26.00 2.89
CA GLU A 171 -15.58 -26.86 4.07
C GLU A 171 -17.00 -27.11 4.63
N GLY A 172 -18.01 -27.20 3.75
CA GLY A 172 -19.42 -27.38 4.14
C GLY A 172 -20.12 -26.11 4.64
N LYS A 173 -19.44 -24.97 4.68
CA LYS A 173 -20.01 -23.68 5.07
C LYS A 173 -20.41 -22.89 3.83
N THR A 174 -21.68 -22.48 3.81
CA THR A 174 -22.27 -21.83 2.64
C THR A 174 -22.34 -20.32 2.78
N LEU A 175 -22.24 -19.63 1.65
CA LEU A 175 -22.36 -18.18 1.55
C LEU A 175 -23.16 -17.81 0.30
N ARG A 176 -24.07 -16.83 0.42
CA ARG A 176 -24.81 -16.29 -0.72
C ARG A 176 -23.96 -15.28 -1.47
N ILE A 177 -23.93 -15.38 -2.78
CA ILE A 177 -23.22 -14.48 -3.68
C ILE A 177 -24.23 -13.54 -4.35
N PHE A 178 -23.98 -12.23 -4.24
CA PHE A 178 -24.71 -11.18 -4.94
C PHE A 178 -23.81 -10.61 -6.05
N PRO A 179 -24.16 -10.78 -7.34
CA PRO A 179 -23.42 -10.19 -8.44
C PRO A 179 -23.63 -8.68 -8.51
N ILE A 180 -22.56 -7.92 -8.53
CA ILE A 180 -22.55 -6.48 -8.77
C ILE A 180 -22.73 -6.27 -10.27
N ASN A 181 -23.68 -5.43 -10.68
CA ASN A 181 -23.88 -5.13 -12.08
C ASN A 181 -22.89 -4.05 -12.56
N GLU A 182 -21.90 -4.45 -13.33
CA GLU A 182 -20.83 -3.59 -13.83
C GLU A 182 -21.37 -2.46 -14.70
N GLN A 183 -22.36 -2.74 -15.56
CA GLN A 183 -22.96 -1.73 -16.48
C GLN A 183 -23.59 -0.58 -15.70
N LEU A 184 -24.42 -0.85 -14.67
CA LEU A 184 -24.98 0.19 -13.82
C LEU A 184 -23.93 1.01 -13.12
N ARG A 185 -22.85 0.37 -12.65
CA ARG A 185 -21.73 1.02 -11.96
C ARG A 185 -21.00 2.00 -12.88
N TYR A 186 -20.82 1.68 -14.17
CA TYR A 186 -20.21 2.58 -15.17
C TYR A 186 -21.14 3.70 -15.63
N LEU A 187 -22.45 3.49 -15.64
CA LEU A 187 -23.41 4.54 -15.95
C LEU A 187 -23.48 5.58 -14.83
N THR A 188 -23.39 5.16 -13.58
CA THR A 188 -23.58 5.99 -12.37
C THR A 188 -22.27 6.63 -11.87
N PRO A 189 -22.18 7.97 -11.69
CA PRO A 189 -23.14 9.02 -12.10
C PRO A 189 -22.81 9.63 -13.47
N TRP A 190 -21.91 9.02 -14.26
CA TRP A 190 -21.25 9.61 -15.43
C TRP A 190 -22.20 9.85 -16.62
N LYS A 191 -23.29 9.09 -16.69
CA LYS A 191 -24.34 9.23 -17.71
C LYS A 191 -25.62 9.78 -17.09
N PRO A 192 -26.42 10.55 -17.84
CA PRO A 192 -27.76 10.92 -17.41
C PRO A 192 -28.59 9.73 -16.92
N THR A 193 -29.49 9.95 -15.96
CA THR A 193 -30.23 8.88 -15.28
C THR A 193 -31.08 8.01 -16.21
N TYR A 194 -31.53 8.56 -17.34
CA TYR A 194 -32.34 7.81 -18.31
C TYR A 194 -31.56 6.62 -18.91
N TYR A 195 -30.24 6.68 -19.04
CA TYR A 195 -29.44 5.52 -19.46
C TYR A 195 -29.55 4.35 -18.49
N SER A 196 -29.53 4.62 -17.20
CA SER A 196 -29.71 3.57 -16.18
C SER A 196 -31.13 3.02 -16.21
N VAL A 197 -32.15 3.87 -16.38
CA VAL A 197 -33.54 3.45 -16.49
C VAL A 197 -33.78 2.63 -17.76
N ASP A 198 -33.26 3.04 -18.90
CA ASP A 198 -33.37 2.29 -20.16
C ASP A 198 -32.67 0.94 -20.10
N TYR A 199 -31.50 0.90 -19.46
CA TYR A 199 -30.81 -0.36 -19.22
C TYR A 199 -31.65 -1.31 -18.34
N LEU A 200 -32.16 -0.83 -17.20
CA LEU A 200 -33.04 -1.61 -16.33
C LEU A 200 -34.27 -2.11 -17.07
N LYS A 201 -34.89 -1.27 -17.92
CA LYS A 201 -36.04 -1.64 -18.74
C LYS A 201 -35.72 -2.75 -19.74
N LYS A 202 -34.49 -2.72 -20.32
CA LYS A 202 -34.03 -3.75 -21.26
C LYS A 202 -33.88 -5.11 -20.59
N VAL A 203 -33.36 -5.14 -19.32
CA VAL A 203 -33.06 -6.38 -18.63
C VAL A 203 -34.18 -6.87 -17.69
N ALA A 204 -35.21 -6.06 -17.44
CA ALA A 204 -36.41 -6.46 -16.73
C ALA A 204 -37.19 -7.56 -17.48
N ASP A 205 -37.79 -8.48 -16.74
CA ASP A 205 -38.58 -9.59 -17.33
C ASP A 205 -39.99 -9.71 -16.71
N GLU A 206 -40.82 -10.54 -17.31
CA GLU A 206 -42.21 -10.78 -16.89
C GLU A 206 -42.27 -11.61 -15.60
N LYS A 207 -41.26 -12.43 -15.31
CA LYS A 207 -41.18 -13.20 -14.09
C LYS A 207 -40.94 -12.31 -12.88
N GLY A 208 -40.21 -11.18 -13.09
CA GLY A 208 -40.05 -10.13 -12.10
C GLY A 208 -39.22 -10.51 -10.87
N ASP A 209 -38.34 -11.52 -10.98
CA ASP A 209 -37.44 -11.98 -9.93
C ASP A 209 -35.97 -11.65 -10.20
N ARG A 210 -35.66 -11.04 -11.35
CA ARG A 210 -34.32 -10.52 -11.67
C ARG A 210 -33.92 -9.39 -10.75
N MET A 211 -32.62 -9.33 -10.47
CA MET A 211 -32.00 -8.28 -9.65
C MET A 211 -30.81 -7.67 -10.40
N ALA A 212 -30.74 -6.34 -10.47
CA ALA A 212 -29.58 -5.62 -10.92
C ALA A 212 -28.98 -4.82 -9.75
N LEU A 213 -27.91 -5.31 -9.17
CA LEU A 213 -27.26 -4.70 -7.99
C LEU A 213 -26.37 -3.53 -8.42
N LEU A 214 -26.73 -2.31 -8.02
CA LEU A 214 -25.86 -1.15 -8.13
C LEU A 214 -25.01 -1.00 -6.86
N ILE A 215 -23.69 -0.95 -7.01
CA ILE A 215 -22.80 -0.50 -5.95
C ILE A 215 -21.97 0.68 -6.42
N SER A 216 -21.71 1.63 -5.53
CA SER A 216 -20.80 2.73 -5.78
C SER A 216 -20.12 3.19 -4.50
N ASP A 217 -18.88 3.69 -4.67
CA ASP A 217 -18.19 4.40 -3.63
C ASP A 217 -18.93 5.72 -3.37
N ALA A 218 -19.16 6.05 -2.10
CA ALA A 218 -19.87 7.27 -1.71
C ALA A 218 -19.06 8.53 -2.09
N GLU A 219 -17.73 8.44 -2.07
CA GLU A 219 -16.80 9.48 -2.53
C GLU A 219 -17.02 9.82 -4.00
N LYS A 220 -17.33 8.83 -4.82
CA LYS A 220 -17.66 9.02 -6.24
C LYS A 220 -18.88 9.91 -6.43
N MET A 221 -19.79 9.95 -5.46
CA MET A 221 -21.02 10.74 -5.48
C MET A 221 -20.79 12.20 -5.04
N GLY A 222 -19.66 12.80 -5.33
CA GLY A 222 -19.39 14.22 -5.09
C GLY A 222 -17.95 14.59 -4.77
N GLY A 223 -17.12 13.61 -4.42
CA GLY A 223 -15.73 13.85 -4.05
C GLY A 223 -14.73 13.79 -5.22
N TRP A 224 -15.11 13.19 -6.37
CA TRP A 224 -14.17 12.98 -7.47
C TRP A 224 -14.35 14.01 -8.59
N GLY A 225 -13.37 14.90 -8.74
CA GLY A 225 -13.37 15.88 -9.84
C GLY A 225 -14.67 16.70 -9.91
N SER A 226 -15.40 16.59 -11.01
CA SER A 226 -16.67 17.32 -11.25
C SER A 226 -17.91 16.62 -10.68
N THR A 227 -17.78 15.52 -9.95
CA THR A 227 -18.94 14.71 -9.55
C THR A 227 -19.91 15.42 -8.60
N HIS A 228 -19.45 16.40 -7.81
CA HIS A 228 -20.36 17.22 -7.00
C HIS A 228 -21.34 18.00 -7.88
N GLN A 229 -20.84 18.62 -8.96
CA GLN A 229 -21.67 19.33 -9.95
C GLN A 229 -22.68 18.39 -10.60
N ILE A 230 -22.19 17.21 -11.03
CA ILE A 230 -23.01 16.17 -11.68
C ILE A 230 -24.10 15.66 -10.72
N CYS A 231 -23.76 15.36 -9.49
CA CYS A 231 -24.64 14.66 -8.56
C CYS A 231 -25.67 15.57 -7.91
N TYR A 232 -25.34 16.84 -7.60
CA TYR A 232 -26.15 17.64 -6.70
C TYR A 232 -26.51 19.04 -7.19
N VAL A 233 -25.86 19.59 -8.22
CA VAL A 233 -26.08 20.98 -8.63
C VAL A 233 -26.98 21.06 -9.87
N ASP A 234 -26.48 20.75 -11.05
CA ASP A 234 -27.20 20.91 -12.31
C ASP A 234 -26.97 19.79 -13.34
N GLY A 235 -26.15 18.78 -12.99
CA GLY A 235 -25.79 17.70 -13.88
C GLY A 235 -24.77 18.06 -14.96
N ALA A 236 -24.21 19.27 -14.94
CA ALA A 236 -23.15 19.65 -15.87
C ALA A 236 -21.91 18.76 -15.69
N GLY A 237 -21.33 18.30 -16.81
CA GLY A 237 -20.19 17.39 -16.81
C GLY A 237 -20.53 15.92 -17.05
N HIS A 238 -21.80 15.58 -17.27
CA HIS A 238 -22.15 14.27 -17.85
C HIS A 238 -21.48 14.08 -19.22
N TRP A 239 -21.12 12.85 -19.53
CA TRP A 239 -20.39 12.55 -20.78
C TRP A 239 -21.14 12.90 -22.07
N ASP A 240 -22.46 13.00 -22.03
CA ASP A 240 -23.30 13.32 -23.18
C ASP A 240 -23.79 14.77 -23.24
N GLY A 241 -23.36 15.63 -22.33
CA GLY A 241 -23.49 17.09 -22.43
C GLY A 241 -24.86 17.75 -22.25
N ASP A 242 -25.95 17.02 -22.40
CA ASP A 242 -27.30 17.62 -22.49
C ASP A 242 -28.13 17.55 -21.20
N ASN A 243 -27.59 17.10 -20.09
CA ASN A 243 -28.37 16.97 -18.87
C ASN A 243 -28.18 18.15 -17.92
N THR A 244 -29.26 18.89 -17.70
CA THR A 244 -29.32 20.04 -16.79
C THR A 244 -29.90 19.69 -15.41
N LYS A 245 -30.02 18.39 -15.08
CA LYS A 245 -30.58 17.94 -13.80
C LYS A 245 -29.53 17.18 -12.99
N PRO A 246 -29.45 17.43 -11.66
CA PRO A 246 -28.52 16.69 -10.80
C PRO A 246 -28.86 15.20 -10.77
N PHE A 247 -27.82 14.35 -10.81
CA PHE A 247 -27.98 12.90 -10.95
C PHE A 247 -28.74 12.27 -9.76
N ILE A 248 -28.28 12.50 -8.53
CA ILE A 248 -28.78 11.78 -7.35
C ILE A 248 -30.26 12.01 -7.08
N PRO A 249 -30.78 13.24 -6.94
CA PRO A 249 -32.21 13.44 -6.71
C PRO A 249 -33.05 12.95 -7.91
N THR A 250 -32.57 13.15 -9.15
CA THR A 250 -33.27 12.68 -10.35
C THR A 250 -33.34 11.16 -10.42
N PHE A 251 -32.26 10.46 -10.02
CA PHE A 251 -32.24 9.00 -10.00
C PHE A 251 -33.22 8.41 -8.99
N PHE A 252 -33.30 8.97 -7.78
CA PHE A 252 -34.26 8.52 -6.77
C PHE A 252 -35.70 8.85 -7.18
N GLU A 253 -35.94 10.02 -7.77
CA GLU A 253 -37.23 10.36 -8.33
C GLU A 253 -37.67 9.37 -9.42
N GLN A 254 -36.76 8.95 -10.30
CA GLN A 254 -37.04 7.93 -11.33
C GLN A 254 -37.39 6.57 -10.70
N ILE A 255 -36.72 6.15 -9.62
CA ILE A 255 -37.02 4.90 -8.93
C ILE A 255 -38.44 4.95 -8.34
N VAL A 256 -38.81 6.04 -7.66
CA VAL A 256 -40.13 6.20 -7.05
C VAL A 256 -41.24 6.27 -8.09
N ASN A 257 -41.00 6.96 -9.22
CA ASN A 257 -42.02 7.16 -10.28
C ASN A 257 -42.19 5.95 -11.23
N ASN A 258 -41.33 4.94 -11.13
CA ASN A 258 -41.38 3.73 -11.95
C ASN A 258 -41.65 2.48 -11.09
N GLU A 259 -42.91 2.15 -10.85
CA GLU A 259 -43.34 1.01 -10.02
C GLU A 259 -42.74 -0.34 -10.44
N TRP A 260 -42.29 -0.48 -11.70
CA TRP A 260 -41.62 -1.69 -12.19
C TRP A 260 -40.14 -1.81 -11.71
N ILE A 261 -39.53 -0.71 -11.22
CA ILE A 261 -38.23 -0.72 -10.53
C ILE A 261 -38.48 -0.91 -9.05
N LYS A 262 -38.21 -2.09 -8.52
CA LYS A 262 -38.50 -2.44 -7.14
C LYS A 262 -37.27 -2.19 -6.27
N SER A 263 -37.32 -1.15 -5.45
CA SER A 263 -36.27 -0.89 -4.43
C SER A 263 -36.35 -1.93 -3.32
N ILE A 264 -35.21 -2.52 -2.94
CA ILE A 264 -35.12 -3.59 -1.96
C ILE A 264 -33.72 -3.62 -1.31
N THR A 265 -33.62 -4.04 -0.04
CA THR A 265 -32.30 -4.36 0.57
C THR A 265 -31.82 -5.74 0.18
N LEU A 266 -30.53 -6.00 0.36
CA LEU A 266 -29.93 -7.30 0.03
C LEU A 266 -30.52 -8.43 0.88
N SER A 267 -30.71 -8.20 2.18
CA SER A 267 -31.33 -9.20 3.08
C SER A 267 -32.78 -9.48 2.74
N GLU A 268 -33.55 -8.47 2.34
CA GLU A 268 -34.95 -8.65 1.91
C GLU A 268 -35.01 -9.49 0.63
N TYR A 269 -34.16 -9.21 -0.36
CA TYR A 269 -34.10 -10.01 -1.58
C TYR A 269 -33.68 -11.46 -1.27
N MET A 270 -32.64 -11.66 -0.44
CA MET A 270 -32.17 -13.00 -0.04
C MET A 270 -33.28 -13.83 0.63
N ASN A 271 -34.10 -13.19 1.48
CA ASN A 271 -35.18 -13.87 2.19
C ASN A 271 -36.39 -14.18 1.29
N SER A 272 -36.60 -13.38 0.24
CA SER A 272 -37.77 -13.50 -0.65
C SER A 272 -37.52 -14.43 -1.84
N TYR A 273 -36.28 -14.57 -2.28
CA TYR A 273 -35.92 -15.30 -3.48
C TYR A 273 -34.82 -16.34 -3.21
N PRO A 274 -35.02 -17.60 -3.62
CA PRO A 274 -33.98 -18.63 -3.51
C PRO A 274 -32.78 -18.31 -4.39
N ALA A 275 -31.63 -18.87 -4.07
CA ALA A 275 -30.49 -18.89 -4.99
C ALA A 275 -30.82 -19.67 -6.26
N LYS A 276 -30.31 -19.22 -7.41
CA LYS A 276 -30.50 -19.91 -8.68
C LYS A 276 -29.77 -21.24 -8.75
N GLY A 277 -28.64 -21.36 -8.05
CA GLY A 277 -27.83 -22.57 -8.04
C GLY A 277 -26.55 -22.41 -7.21
N LEU A 278 -25.68 -23.39 -7.36
CA LEU A 278 -24.35 -23.41 -6.76
C LEU A 278 -23.33 -22.86 -7.78
N VAL A 279 -22.34 -22.11 -7.31
CA VAL A 279 -21.20 -21.64 -8.11
C VAL A 279 -19.92 -21.67 -7.29
N TYR A 280 -18.83 -22.14 -7.89
CA TYR A 280 -17.48 -22.01 -7.32
C TYR A 280 -16.69 -21.01 -8.12
N ILE A 281 -16.38 -19.88 -7.48
CA ILE A 281 -15.65 -18.77 -8.10
C ILE A 281 -14.16 -18.95 -7.80
N PRO A 282 -13.28 -18.95 -8.82
CA PRO A 282 -11.84 -18.97 -8.59
C PRO A 282 -11.39 -17.64 -7.98
N THR A 283 -10.13 -17.56 -7.55
CA THR A 283 -9.54 -16.30 -7.08
C THR A 283 -9.76 -15.19 -8.11
N ALA A 284 -10.27 -14.05 -7.64
CA ALA A 284 -10.66 -12.95 -8.51
C ALA A 284 -10.61 -11.59 -7.82
N SER A 285 -10.62 -10.54 -8.62
CA SER A 285 -10.89 -9.16 -8.26
C SER A 285 -11.53 -8.46 -9.46
N TYR A 286 -11.86 -7.17 -9.36
CA TYR A 286 -12.42 -6.50 -10.53
C TYR A 286 -11.37 -6.34 -11.65
N ASP A 287 -11.85 -6.26 -12.87
CA ASP A 287 -11.05 -6.28 -14.11
C ASP A 287 -9.83 -5.36 -14.11
N LYS A 288 -9.97 -4.13 -13.60
CA LYS A 288 -8.86 -3.17 -13.56
C LYS A 288 -7.81 -3.55 -12.54
N MET A 289 -8.21 -4.10 -11.40
CA MET A 289 -7.31 -4.61 -10.38
C MET A 289 -6.46 -5.78 -10.91
N GLU A 290 -7.11 -6.71 -11.62
CA GLU A 290 -6.44 -7.84 -12.28
C GLU A 290 -5.45 -7.38 -13.37
N GLU A 291 -5.74 -6.24 -14.04
CA GLU A 291 -4.80 -5.60 -14.99
C GLU A 291 -3.63 -4.91 -14.28
N TRP A 292 -3.91 -4.14 -13.20
CA TRP A 292 -2.89 -3.32 -12.53
C TRP A 292 -1.82 -4.14 -11.82
N VAL A 293 -2.18 -5.31 -11.33
CA VAL A 293 -1.24 -6.19 -10.63
C VAL A 293 -0.20 -6.84 -11.53
N LEU A 294 -0.43 -6.88 -12.84
CA LEU A 294 0.51 -7.48 -13.79
C LEU A 294 1.83 -6.70 -13.86
N PRO A 295 2.97 -7.39 -14.07
CA PRO A 295 4.22 -6.74 -14.42
C PRO A 295 4.06 -5.80 -15.63
N THR A 296 4.80 -4.70 -15.66
CA THR A 296 4.61 -3.60 -16.61
C THR A 296 4.51 -4.05 -18.06
N GLU A 297 5.46 -4.84 -18.56
CA GLU A 297 5.46 -5.32 -19.95
C GLU A 297 4.31 -6.29 -20.25
N ILE A 298 3.99 -7.17 -19.31
CA ILE A 298 2.86 -8.09 -19.44
C ILE A 298 1.54 -7.31 -19.44
N ARG A 299 1.41 -6.28 -18.60
CA ARG A 299 0.23 -5.41 -18.56
C ARG A 299 -0.03 -4.72 -19.90
N LYS A 300 1.02 -4.23 -20.58
CA LYS A 300 0.89 -3.62 -21.91
C LYS A 300 0.32 -4.61 -22.93
N ASN A 301 0.89 -5.82 -22.98
CA ASN A 301 0.43 -6.87 -23.88
C ASN A 301 -1.00 -7.32 -23.53
N PHE A 302 -1.33 -7.48 -22.26
CA PHE A 302 -2.65 -7.82 -21.78
C PHE A 302 -3.71 -6.80 -22.23
N LYS A 303 -3.42 -5.50 -22.08
CA LYS A 303 -4.33 -4.42 -22.55
C LYS A 303 -4.59 -4.48 -24.05
N LYS A 304 -3.56 -4.79 -24.84
CA LYS A 304 -3.69 -4.94 -26.30
C LYS A 304 -4.61 -6.11 -26.64
N VAL A 305 -4.32 -7.31 -26.12
CA VAL A 305 -5.13 -8.53 -26.34
C VAL A 305 -6.58 -8.32 -25.88
N ARG A 306 -6.75 -7.73 -24.69
CA ARG A 306 -8.09 -7.45 -24.14
C ARG A 306 -8.90 -6.53 -25.03
N LYS A 307 -8.28 -5.50 -25.62
CA LYS A 307 -8.95 -4.60 -26.54
C LYS A 307 -9.33 -5.31 -27.84
N GLU A 308 -8.42 -6.08 -28.41
CA GLU A 308 -8.68 -6.87 -29.63
C GLU A 308 -9.84 -7.85 -29.45
N LEU A 309 -9.90 -8.56 -28.33
CA LEU A 309 -11.00 -9.49 -28.03
C LEU A 309 -12.32 -8.78 -27.76
N LYS A 310 -12.29 -7.61 -27.10
CA LYS A 310 -13.49 -6.85 -26.78
C LYS A 310 -14.15 -6.26 -28.03
N ASP A 311 -13.35 -5.87 -29.02
CA ASP A 311 -13.81 -5.22 -30.26
C ASP A 311 -14.24 -6.26 -31.33
N ASP A 312 -14.08 -7.57 -31.05
CA ASP A 312 -14.39 -8.66 -31.97
C ASP A 312 -15.59 -9.48 -31.48
N ASP A 313 -16.74 -9.32 -32.15
CA ASP A 313 -17.99 -9.99 -31.78
C ASP A 313 -17.90 -11.54 -31.88
N GLU A 314 -17.06 -12.08 -32.73
CA GLU A 314 -16.89 -13.55 -32.88
C GLU A 314 -16.04 -14.16 -31.75
N ARG A 315 -15.26 -13.33 -31.04
CA ARG A 315 -14.34 -13.75 -29.98
C ARG A 315 -14.81 -13.40 -28.57
N GLN A 316 -16.07 -13.07 -28.38
CA GLN A 316 -16.61 -12.70 -27.06
C GLN A 316 -16.47 -13.80 -26.01
N MET A 317 -16.48 -15.10 -26.43
CA MET A 317 -16.24 -16.21 -25.52
C MET A 317 -14.78 -16.22 -24.99
N GLU A 318 -13.80 -15.91 -25.84
CA GLU A 318 -12.40 -15.78 -25.41
C GLU A 318 -12.23 -14.59 -24.46
N TYR A 319 -12.90 -13.46 -24.74
CA TYR A 319 -12.91 -12.30 -23.85
C TYR A 319 -13.49 -12.64 -22.47
N GLN A 320 -14.56 -13.40 -22.41
CA GLN A 320 -15.21 -13.83 -21.16
C GLN A 320 -14.25 -14.61 -20.24
N PHE A 321 -13.36 -15.42 -20.80
CA PHE A 321 -12.39 -16.23 -20.05
C PHE A 321 -11.02 -15.58 -19.92
N LEU A 322 -10.80 -14.38 -20.45
CA LEU A 322 -9.55 -13.67 -20.29
C LEU A 322 -9.39 -13.19 -18.85
N LYS A 323 -8.41 -13.70 -18.15
CA LYS A 323 -8.08 -13.36 -16.78
C LYS A 323 -6.78 -12.58 -16.69
N GLY A 324 -6.73 -11.59 -15.80
CA GLY A 324 -5.53 -10.87 -15.45
C GLY A 324 -4.74 -11.54 -14.33
N GLY A 325 -4.08 -10.74 -13.52
CA GLY A 325 -3.24 -11.23 -12.43
C GLY A 325 -4.01 -11.41 -11.12
N PHE A 326 -3.36 -12.09 -10.19
CA PHE A 326 -3.85 -12.35 -8.85
C PHE A 326 -3.41 -11.22 -7.89
N TRP A 327 -4.33 -10.69 -7.08
CA TRP A 327 -4.08 -9.51 -6.25
C TRP A 327 -2.81 -9.60 -5.39
N ARG A 328 -2.50 -10.75 -4.79
CA ARG A 328 -1.29 -10.93 -3.98
C ARG A 328 0.01 -10.62 -4.74
N ASN A 329 -0.01 -10.64 -6.08
CA ASN A 329 1.16 -10.30 -6.89
C ASN A 329 1.55 -8.81 -6.80
N PHE A 330 0.74 -7.94 -6.19
CA PHE A 330 1.21 -6.61 -5.81
C PHE A 330 2.38 -6.67 -4.82
N LEU A 331 2.41 -7.67 -3.94
CA LEU A 331 3.54 -7.89 -3.03
C LEU A 331 4.82 -8.37 -3.76
N VAL A 332 4.67 -8.91 -4.99
CA VAL A 332 5.80 -9.24 -5.86
C VAL A 332 6.20 -8.05 -6.72
N LYS A 333 5.22 -7.34 -7.25
CA LYS A 333 5.43 -6.15 -8.10
C LYS A 333 6.12 -5.02 -7.34
N TYR A 334 5.79 -4.84 -6.07
CA TYR A 334 6.36 -3.79 -5.20
C TYR A 334 7.03 -4.43 -3.97
N PRO A 335 8.36 -4.62 -3.98
CA PRO A 335 9.08 -5.16 -2.82
C PRO A 335 8.86 -4.38 -1.52
N GLU A 336 8.60 -3.08 -1.62
CA GLU A 336 8.28 -2.22 -0.48
C GLU A 336 6.93 -2.61 0.16
N SER A 337 5.92 -2.92 -0.64
CA SER A 337 4.64 -3.47 -0.15
C SER A 337 4.84 -4.83 0.51
N ASN A 338 5.70 -5.68 -0.06
CA ASN A 338 6.04 -6.96 0.56
C ASN A 338 6.70 -6.76 1.93
N ASN A 339 7.60 -5.80 2.05
CA ASN A 339 8.24 -5.49 3.33
C ASN A 339 7.24 -5.05 4.39
N MET A 340 6.37 -4.09 4.08
CA MET A 340 5.32 -3.65 5.02
C MET A 340 4.45 -4.84 5.46
N HIS A 341 4.03 -5.68 4.50
CA HIS A 341 3.24 -6.88 4.79
C HIS A 341 3.98 -7.88 5.67
N LYS A 342 5.25 -8.15 5.40
CA LYS A 342 6.04 -9.09 6.20
C LYS A 342 6.37 -8.53 7.58
N LYS A 343 6.59 -7.21 7.69
CA LYS A 343 6.71 -6.55 8.99
C LYS A 343 5.43 -6.70 9.80
N MET A 344 4.27 -6.47 9.21
CA MET A 344 2.98 -6.67 9.86
C MET A 344 2.84 -8.09 10.41
N LEU A 345 3.15 -9.11 9.62
CA LEU A 345 3.10 -10.51 10.06
C LEU A 345 4.13 -10.80 11.17
N TYR A 346 5.32 -10.22 11.07
CA TYR A 346 6.40 -10.41 12.06
C TYR A 346 6.06 -9.77 13.41
N VAL A 347 5.59 -8.53 13.42
CA VAL A 347 5.17 -7.83 14.65
C VAL A 347 3.98 -8.55 15.28
N ARG A 348 3.04 -9.01 14.47
CA ARG A 348 1.91 -9.81 14.92
C ARG A 348 2.36 -11.09 15.64
N GLU A 349 3.33 -11.82 15.08
CA GLU A 349 3.86 -13.04 15.68
C GLU A 349 4.54 -12.76 17.02
N LYS A 350 5.29 -11.66 17.13
CA LYS A 350 5.86 -11.22 18.40
C LYS A 350 4.80 -11.00 19.48
N LEU A 351 3.66 -10.37 19.10
CA LEU A 351 2.56 -10.13 20.05
C LEU A 351 1.88 -11.43 20.49
N ILE A 352 1.69 -12.40 19.58
CA ILE A 352 1.16 -13.73 19.93
C ILE A 352 2.09 -14.43 20.94
N GLN A 353 3.39 -14.38 20.73
CA GLN A 353 4.35 -14.96 21.67
C GLN A 353 4.28 -14.30 23.06
N VAL A 354 4.02 -13.00 23.12
CA VAL A 354 3.78 -12.30 24.40
C VAL A 354 2.47 -12.79 25.04
N GLU A 355 1.38 -12.90 24.30
CA GLU A 355 0.12 -13.44 24.82
C GLU A 355 0.29 -14.86 25.37
N GLU A 356 1.01 -15.74 24.65
CA GLU A 356 1.28 -17.11 25.09
C GLU A 356 2.08 -17.15 26.41
N ARG A 357 2.98 -16.19 26.61
CA ARG A 357 3.74 -16.04 27.86
C ARG A 357 2.85 -15.51 29.00
N LEU A 358 2.04 -14.49 28.73
CA LEU A 358 1.06 -13.96 29.68
C LEU A 358 0.08 -15.03 30.17
N ASN A 359 -0.40 -15.89 29.27
CA ASN A 359 -1.32 -16.99 29.61
C ASN A 359 -0.68 -18.07 30.54
N LYS A 360 0.64 -18.10 30.65
CA LYS A 360 1.37 -19.02 31.55
C LYS A 360 1.72 -18.40 32.89
N LEU A 361 1.52 -17.08 33.06
CA LEU A 361 1.77 -16.39 34.32
C LEU A 361 0.65 -16.65 35.32
N GLN A 362 0.99 -16.60 36.61
CA GLN A 362 0.06 -16.68 37.73
C GLN A 362 -0.08 -15.32 38.47
N ASP A 363 0.67 -14.32 38.06
CA ASP A 363 0.66 -12.98 38.65
C ASP A 363 -0.47 -12.16 38.06
N GLU A 364 -1.59 -12.05 38.81
CA GLU A 364 -2.78 -11.34 38.36
C GLU A 364 -2.53 -9.85 38.16
N ASP A 365 -1.60 -9.22 38.90
CA ASP A 365 -1.25 -7.82 38.77
C ASP A 365 -0.56 -7.55 37.45
N ILE A 366 0.39 -8.41 37.06
CA ILE A 366 1.05 -8.31 35.76
C ILE A 366 0.06 -8.55 34.63
N ILE A 367 -0.77 -9.58 34.73
CA ILE A 367 -1.79 -9.91 33.71
C ILE A 367 -2.75 -8.75 33.52
N SER A 368 -3.25 -8.15 34.61
CA SER A 368 -4.16 -6.99 34.55
C SER A 368 -3.53 -5.77 33.87
N LYS A 369 -2.28 -5.45 34.21
CA LYS A 369 -1.54 -4.34 33.57
C LYS A 369 -1.25 -4.58 32.10
N ALA A 370 -0.96 -5.84 31.74
CA ALA A 370 -0.64 -6.21 30.37
C ALA A 370 -1.86 -6.23 29.44
N LYS A 371 -3.06 -6.51 29.96
CA LYS A 371 -4.27 -6.71 29.17
C LYS A 371 -4.58 -5.53 28.25
N GLN A 372 -4.73 -4.34 28.82
CA GLN A 372 -5.03 -3.14 28.05
C GLN A 372 -3.97 -2.86 26.98
N LYS A 373 -2.69 -2.95 27.35
CA LYS A 373 -1.58 -2.72 26.40
C LYS A 373 -1.56 -3.76 25.28
N THR A 374 -1.92 -5.00 25.55
CA THR A 374 -2.05 -6.04 24.52
C THR A 374 -3.17 -5.74 23.54
N GLU A 375 -4.33 -5.27 24.05
CA GLU A 375 -5.45 -4.83 23.21
C GLU A 375 -5.07 -3.62 22.35
N GLU A 376 -4.36 -2.63 22.91
CA GLU A 376 -3.86 -1.46 22.18
C GLU A 376 -2.84 -1.88 21.10
N ALA A 377 -1.93 -2.82 21.38
CA ALA A 377 -0.99 -3.33 20.38
C ALA A 377 -1.68 -4.06 19.24
N TRP A 378 -2.72 -4.85 19.50
CA TRP A 378 -3.56 -5.44 18.44
C TRP A 378 -4.25 -4.39 17.59
N GLU A 379 -4.74 -3.32 18.20
CA GLU A 379 -5.38 -2.22 17.49
C GLU A 379 -4.42 -1.55 16.50
N GLU A 380 -3.19 -1.32 16.91
CA GLU A 380 -2.15 -0.77 16.03
C GLU A 380 -1.84 -1.73 14.86
N ILE A 381 -1.76 -3.03 15.11
CA ILE A 381 -1.59 -4.03 14.05
C ILE A 381 -2.76 -4.01 13.07
N TYR A 382 -4.01 -3.93 13.56
CA TYR A 382 -5.19 -3.88 12.69
C TYR A 382 -5.23 -2.62 11.82
N LYS A 383 -4.85 -1.46 12.35
CA LYS A 383 -4.70 -0.21 11.57
C LYS A 383 -3.68 -0.36 10.45
N ALA A 384 -2.54 -1.01 10.72
CA ALA A 384 -1.52 -1.29 9.74
C ALA A 384 -1.94 -2.31 8.65
N GLN A 385 -3.08 -2.98 8.80
CA GLN A 385 -3.67 -3.87 7.80
C GLN A 385 -4.58 -3.15 6.79
N CYS A 386 -4.77 -1.83 6.91
CA CYS A 386 -5.48 -1.01 5.93
C CYS A 386 -4.87 -1.19 4.53
N ASN A 387 -5.73 -1.48 3.54
CA ASN A 387 -5.24 -1.99 2.25
C ASN A 387 -4.58 -0.94 1.35
N ASP A 388 -4.92 0.32 1.49
CA ASP A 388 -4.66 1.38 0.50
C ASP A 388 -3.20 1.54 0.10
N CYS A 389 -2.25 1.24 0.99
CA CYS A 389 -0.82 1.36 0.72
C CYS A 389 -0.16 0.11 0.12
N TYR A 390 -0.87 -1.04 0.02
CA TYR A 390 -0.27 -2.30 -0.42
C TYR A 390 -0.33 -2.54 -1.92
N TRP A 391 -1.03 -1.69 -2.67
CA TRP A 391 -1.24 -1.82 -4.10
C TRP A 391 -1.21 -0.48 -4.82
N HIS A 392 -1.24 -0.48 -6.14
CA HIS A 392 -1.30 0.74 -6.95
C HIS A 392 -2.21 0.55 -8.16
N GLY A 393 -3.01 1.57 -8.42
CA GLY A 393 -3.92 1.63 -9.55
C GLY A 393 -4.22 3.07 -9.96
N LEU A 394 -5.47 3.51 -9.74
CA LEU A 394 -5.93 4.86 -10.11
C LEU A 394 -5.63 5.93 -9.04
N PHE A 395 -5.54 5.54 -7.77
CA PHE A 395 -5.54 6.46 -6.63
C PHE A 395 -4.18 6.65 -5.93
N GLY A 396 -3.09 6.44 -6.62
CA GLY A 396 -1.75 6.57 -6.05
C GLY A 396 -1.31 5.35 -5.23
N GLY A 397 -2.09 4.90 -4.26
CA GLY A 397 -1.80 3.68 -3.49
C GLY A 397 -0.43 3.71 -2.82
N VAL A 398 0.41 2.69 -3.11
CA VAL A 398 1.77 2.56 -2.55
C VAL A 398 2.67 3.78 -2.86
N TYR A 399 2.38 4.56 -3.88
CA TYR A 399 3.13 5.80 -4.18
C TYR A 399 2.82 6.95 -3.24
N LEU A 400 1.70 6.90 -2.49
CA LEU A 400 1.36 7.90 -1.49
C LEU A 400 2.16 7.63 -0.20
N GLN A 401 3.20 8.42 0.00
CA GLN A 401 4.17 8.20 1.07
C GLN A 401 3.55 8.25 2.48
N PHE A 402 2.52 9.08 2.69
CA PHE A 402 1.87 9.20 3.98
C PHE A 402 1.09 7.93 4.38
N LEU A 403 0.56 7.17 3.41
CA LEU A 403 -0.09 5.87 3.69
C LEU A 403 0.93 4.83 4.14
N ARG A 404 2.10 4.74 3.49
CA ARG A 404 3.17 3.86 3.94
C ARG A 404 3.72 4.29 5.31
N PHE A 405 3.82 5.60 5.53
CA PHE A 405 4.24 6.15 6.83
C PHE A 405 3.28 5.74 7.95
N SER A 406 1.97 5.84 7.73
CA SER A 406 0.95 5.37 8.67
C SER A 406 1.15 3.91 9.05
N VAL A 407 1.33 3.01 8.08
CA VAL A 407 1.56 1.58 8.35
C VAL A 407 2.81 1.37 9.22
N TYR A 408 3.94 1.98 8.87
CA TYR A 408 5.16 1.85 9.66
C TYR A 408 5.02 2.43 11.07
N THR A 409 4.38 3.59 11.20
CA THR A 409 4.13 4.22 12.51
C THR A 409 3.34 3.28 13.43
N HIS A 410 2.27 2.68 12.93
CA HIS A 410 1.47 1.74 13.71
C HIS A 410 2.24 0.47 14.06
N LEU A 411 3.00 -0.10 13.13
CA LEU A 411 3.78 -1.32 13.39
C LEU A 411 4.91 -1.06 14.38
N ILE A 412 5.63 0.06 14.27
CA ILE A 412 6.70 0.41 15.22
C ILE A 412 6.12 0.72 16.60
N ASN A 413 4.93 1.37 16.67
CA ASN A 413 4.24 1.59 17.93
C ASN A 413 3.81 0.28 18.59
N ALA A 414 3.25 -0.67 17.82
CA ALA A 414 2.95 -2.01 18.30
C ALA A 414 4.21 -2.73 18.81
N GLU A 415 5.34 -2.65 18.11
CA GLU A 415 6.61 -3.22 18.55
C GLU A 415 7.09 -2.61 19.87
N ARG A 416 6.98 -1.29 20.05
CA ARG A 416 7.32 -0.64 21.32
C ARG A 416 6.44 -1.16 22.46
N MET A 417 5.13 -1.29 22.23
CA MET A 417 4.22 -1.87 23.22
C MET A 417 4.60 -3.33 23.57
N ILE A 418 5.02 -4.11 22.59
CA ILE A 418 5.52 -5.48 22.76
C ILE A 418 6.80 -5.49 23.63
N ASP A 419 7.73 -4.57 23.38
CA ASP A 419 8.96 -4.43 24.17
C ASP A 419 8.65 -4.05 25.63
N GLU A 420 7.70 -3.15 25.85
CA GLU A 420 7.21 -2.79 27.18
C GLU A 420 6.52 -3.97 27.88
N LEU A 421 5.71 -4.75 27.18
CA LEU A 421 5.08 -5.97 27.69
C LEU A 421 6.14 -7.03 28.06
N ASN A 422 7.15 -7.24 27.22
CA ASN A 422 8.27 -8.14 27.53
C ASN A 422 9.03 -7.68 28.77
N SER A 423 9.26 -6.38 28.92
CA SER A 423 9.95 -5.81 30.10
C SER A 423 9.13 -5.96 31.38
N LEU A 424 7.80 -5.91 31.27
CA LEU A 424 6.88 -6.15 32.39
C LEU A 424 6.93 -7.62 32.85
N ILE A 425 7.02 -8.56 31.88
CA ILE A 425 7.08 -10.01 32.15
C ILE A 425 8.46 -10.42 32.67
N PHE A 426 9.54 -9.81 32.16
CA PHE A 426 10.93 -10.14 32.48
C PHE A 426 11.74 -8.89 32.88
N PRO A 427 11.57 -8.38 34.12
CA PRO A 427 12.16 -7.10 34.54
C PRO A 427 13.69 -7.08 34.60
N ILE A 428 14.39 -8.20 34.38
CA ILE A 428 15.86 -8.32 34.50
C ILE A 428 16.60 -8.00 33.19
N GLN A 429 15.93 -7.96 32.05
CA GLN A 429 16.56 -7.62 30.75
C GLN A 429 16.54 -6.10 30.50
N LYS A 430 17.58 -5.40 30.94
CA LYS A 430 17.69 -3.92 30.82
C LYS A 430 18.07 -3.38 29.46
N SER A 431 18.55 -4.17 28.53
CA SER A 431 18.79 -3.74 27.14
C SER A 431 18.40 -4.85 26.19
N TYR A 432 17.30 -4.61 25.49
CA TYR A 432 16.79 -5.57 24.52
C TYR A 432 17.51 -5.36 23.19
N ARG A 433 18.38 -6.29 22.84
CA ARG A 433 18.98 -6.36 21.51
C ARG A 433 18.89 -7.78 21.04
N THR A 434 18.28 -7.96 19.89
CA THR A 434 18.17 -9.26 19.25
C THR A 434 18.89 -9.25 17.92
N PHE A 435 19.46 -10.38 17.59
CA PHE A 435 19.93 -10.73 16.26
C PHE A 435 19.15 -11.94 15.81
N VAL A 436 18.39 -11.80 14.74
CA VAL A 436 17.53 -12.86 14.22
C VAL A 436 17.82 -13.05 12.73
N PRO A 437 18.49 -14.15 12.34
CA PRO A 437 18.50 -14.56 10.95
C PRO A 437 17.11 -15.11 10.60
N LEU A 438 16.48 -14.54 9.58
CA LEU A 438 15.12 -14.88 9.17
C LEU A 438 14.93 -14.64 7.67
N ASP A 439 14.32 -15.57 6.97
CA ASP A 439 13.75 -15.30 5.65
C ASP A 439 12.54 -14.36 5.84
N PHE A 440 12.85 -13.05 5.93
CA PHE A 440 11.86 -12.03 6.25
C PHE A 440 10.92 -11.77 5.07
N ASN A 441 11.48 -11.54 3.90
CA ASN A 441 10.73 -11.18 2.69
C ASN A 441 10.11 -12.40 1.98
N LYS A 442 10.41 -13.64 2.44
CA LYS A 442 9.95 -14.94 1.92
C LYS A 442 10.45 -15.23 0.50
N ASP A 443 11.71 -14.89 0.23
CA ASP A 443 12.41 -15.21 -1.02
C ASP A 443 13.32 -16.46 -0.92
N SER A 444 13.28 -17.16 0.20
CA SER A 444 14.11 -18.32 0.53
C SER A 444 15.57 -17.98 0.83
N LYS A 445 15.89 -16.72 1.08
CA LYS A 445 17.20 -16.26 1.54
C LYS A 445 17.11 -15.65 2.94
N MET A 446 18.22 -15.69 3.66
CA MET A 446 18.23 -15.22 5.05
C MET A 446 18.56 -13.73 5.08
N ASP A 447 17.65 -12.96 5.65
CA ASP A 447 17.88 -11.59 6.09
C ASP A 447 18.41 -11.56 7.51
N ILE A 448 18.98 -10.43 7.92
CA ILE A 448 19.48 -10.22 9.28
C ILE A 448 18.68 -9.10 9.92
N LEU A 449 17.92 -9.43 10.96
CA LEU A 449 17.13 -8.48 11.72
C LEU A 449 17.85 -8.17 13.04
N ILE A 450 18.18 -6.89 13.25
CA ILE A 450 18.76 -6.40 14.48
C ILE A 450 17.78 -5.43 15.10
N GLU A 451 17.39 -5.71 16.34
CA GLU A 451 16.38 -4.93 17.05
C GLU A 451 16.89 -4.50 18.40
N SER A 452 16.66 -3.25 18.75
CA SER A 452 16.95 -2.67 20.05
C SER A 452 15.74 -1.88 20.56
N ASP A 453 15.88 -1.27 21.72
CA ASP A 453 14.92 -0.32 22.29
C ASP A 453 14.85 1.01 21.51
N ILE A 454 15.85 1.32 20.69
CA ILE A 454 15.94 2.57 19.91
C ILE A 454 15.83 2.33 18.42
N LEU A 455 16.57 1.35 17.88
CA LEU A 455 16.67 1.10 16.44
C LEU A 455 16.27 -0.32 16.06
N ASN A 456 15.57 -0.46 14.93
CA ASN A 456 15.56 -1.69 14.17
C ASN A 456 16.36 -1.48 12.89
N VAL A 457 17.23 -2.44 12.56
CA VAL A 457 18.07 -2.41 11.35
C VAL A 457 17.97 -3.76 10.66
N TYR A 458 17.37 -3.80 9.47
CA TYR A 458 17.21 -5.03 8.71
C TYR A 458 18.10 -5.01 7.48
N ILE A 459 18.91 -6.04 7.35
CA ILE A 459 19.96 -6.16 6.33
C ILE A 459 19.62 -7.32 5.41
N ASN A 460 19.75 -7.10 4.10
CA ASN A 460 19.64 -8.15 3.08
C ASN A 460 21.02 -8.50 2.51
N PRO A 461 21.66 -9.59 2.97
CA PRO A 461 22.94 -10.03 2.42
C PRO A 461 22.85 -10.41 0.94
N SER A 462 21.72 -10.90 0.47
CA SER A 462 21.54 -11.40 -0.89
C SER A 462 21.31 -10.32 -1.95
N ASP A 463 21.03 -9.08 -1.54
CA ASP A 463 20.83 -7.91 -2.42
C ASP A 463 21.86 -6.82 -2.06
N GLY A 464 23.11 -7.03 -2.49
CA GLY A 464 24.18 -6.06 -2.28
C GLY A 464 24.63 -5.89 -0.83
N GLY A 465 24.18 -6.72 0.12
CA GLY A 465 24.45 -6.53 1.56
C GLY A 465 23.91 -5.18 2.03
N THR A 466 22.69 -4.82 1.61
CA THR A 466 22.06 -3.51 1.85
C THR A 466 21.20 -3.51 3.09
N ILE A 467 20.97 -2.33 3.68
CA ILE A 467 19.96 -2.10 4.72
C ILE A 467 18.66 -1.70 4.01
N PHE A 468 17.59 -2.45 4.24
CA PHE A 468 16.29 -2.19 3.62
C PHE A 468 15.23 -1.66 4.57
N GLU A 469 15.51 -1.66 5.87
CA GLU A 469 14.66 -1.07 6.90
C GLU A 469 15.50 -0.47 8.02
N LEU A 470 15.16 0.73 8.44
CA LEU A 470 15.80 1.48 9.52
C LEU A 470 14.72 2.23 10.31
N ASP A 471 14.29 1.65 11.43
CA ASP A 471 13.30 2.27 12.30
C ASP A 471 13.95 2.99 13.46
N TYR A 472 13.50 4.21 13.71
CA TYR A 472 13.77 4.97 14.92
C TYR A 472 12.55 4.91 15.84
N LYS A 473 12.56 3.99 16.79
CA LYS A 473 11.42 3.68 17.67
C LYS A 473 10.94 4.85 18.52
N PRO A 474 11.82 5.75 19.05
CA PRO A 474 11.36 6.90 19.85
C PRO A 474 10.37 7.83 19.16
N LYS A 475 10.42 7.89 17.83
CA LYS A 475 9.51 8.71 16.99
C LYS A 475 8.54 7.87 16.14
N PHE A 476 8.49 6.54 16.30
CA PHE A 476 7.70 5.61 15.47
C PHE A 476 7.99 5.78 13.98
N TYR A 477 9.22 5.93 13.60
CA TYR A 477 9.63 6.42 12.31
C TYR A 477 10.50 5.42 11.55
N ASN A 478 10.09 5.04 10.33
CA ASN A 478 10.96 4.29 9.42
C ASN A 478 11.67 5.27 8.49
N LEU A 479 13.00 5.42 8.66
CA LEU A 479 13.84 6.28 7.83
C LEU A 479 14.09 5.73 6.42
N LEU A 480 13.86 4.45 6.17
CA LEU A 480 13.97 3.83 4.85
C LEU A 480 12.59 3.56 4.20
N ASN A 481 11.54 4.26 4.62
CA ASN A 481 10.25 4.27 3.94
C ASN A 481 10.33 4.98 2.57
N THR A 482 11.38 4.74 1.82
CA THR A 482 11.55 5.20 0.45
C THR A 482 10.88 4.25 -0.54
N LEU A 483 10.42 4.76 -1.67
CA LEU A 483 9.91 3.93 -2.76
C LEU A 483 10.82 4.05 -3.97
N THR A 484 11.17 2.92 -4.54
CA THR A 484 11.87 2.81 -5.80
C THR A 484 10.99 3.33 -6.94
N ARG A 485 11.59 4.05 -7.89
CA ARG A 485 10.89 4.57 -9.07
C ARG A 485 10.69 3.44 -10.08
N TRP A 486 9.64 2.64 -9.84
CA TRP A 486 9.35 1.48 -10.68
C TRP A 486 8.81 1.90 -12.06
N PRO A 487 9.13 1.16 -13.13
CA PRO A 487 8.52 1.38 -14.43
C PRO A 487 7.04 0.99 -14.38
N GLU A 488 6.16 1.88 -14.84
CA GLU A 488 4.72 1.65 -14.90
C GLU A 488 4.20 1.69 -16.35
N ALA A 489 3.15 0.92 -16.62
CA ALA A 489 2.60 0.82 -17.98
C ALA A 489 2.04 2.14 -18.53
N TYR A 490 1.70 3.08 -17.66
CA TYR A 490 1.23 4.41 -18.04
C TYR A 490 2.36 5.40 -18.34
N HIS A 491 3.62 5.07 -18.04
CA HIS A 491 4.78 5.91 -18.36
C HIS A 491 5.01 6.10 -19.88
N GLU A 492 4.43 5.24 -20.71
CA GLU A 492 4.48 5.38 -22.16
C GLU A 492 3.32 6.19 -22.76
N SER A 493 2.47 6.80 -21.92
CA SER A 493 1.39 7.61 -22.43
C SER A 493 1.93 8.93 -23.01
N GLU A 494 1.34 9.40 -24.12
CA GLU A 494 1.71 10.66 -24.78
C GLU A 494 1.57 11.91 -23.89
N LYS A 495 0.97 11.74 -22.70
CA LYS A 495 0.76 12.82 -21.72
C LYS A 495 1.94 13.02 -20.78
N ILE A 496 2.95 12.17 -20.84
CA ILE A 496 4.12 12.23 -19.97
C ILE A 496 5.31 12.80 -20.76
N ASN A 497 5.96 13.80 -20.19
CA ASN A 497 7.25 14.25 -20.70
C ASN A 497 8.31 13.20 -20.36
N VAL A 498 8.78 12.48 -21.37
CA VAL A 498 9.74 11.37 -21.23
C VAL A 498 11.06 11.86 -20.63
N GLU A 499 11.43 13.14 -20.83
CA GLU A 499 12.65 13.73 -20.27
C GLU A 499 12.59 13.89 -18.74
N GLU A 500 11.39 13.96 -18.17
CA GLU A 500 11.17 14.06 -16.72
C GLU A 500 10.98 12.68 -16.06
N LEU A 501 10.84 11.64 -16.85
CA LEU A 501 10.61 10.29 -16.34
C LEU A 501 11.92 9.68 -15.84
N MET A 502 11.96 9.40 -14.55
CA MET A 502 13.08 8.73 -13.88
C MET A 502 12.64 7.34 -13.45
N VAL A 503 13.43 6.31 -13.79
CA VAL A 503 13.23 4.91 -13.41
C VAL A 503 14.52 4.39 -12.80
N ASP A 504 14.39 3.71 -11.66
CA ASP A 504 15.53 3.10 -10.98
C ASP A 504 15.80 1.69 -11.51
N ARG A 505 17.09 1.34 -11.65
CA ARG A 505 17.52 -0.01 -12.06
C ARG A 505 17.51 -0.99 -10.90
N TYR A 506 17.64 -0.49 -9.66
CA TYR A 506 17.75 -1.29 -8.44
C TYR A 506 16.85 -0.71 -7.35
N ARG A 507 16.47 -1.56 -6.42
CA ARG A 507 15.72 -1.12 -5.24
C ARG A 507 16.49 -0.05 -4.44
N ARG A 508 15.78 0.98 -3.97
CA ARG A 508 16.34 2.02 -3.11
C ARG A 508 16.53 1.50 -1.69
N SER A 509 17.73 0.97 -1.41
CA SER A 509 18.17 0.48 -0.10
C SER A 509 19.48 1.15 0.28
N ALA A 510 19.75 1.30 1.59
CA ALA A 510 20.97 1.94 2.04
C ALA A 510 22.18 1.01 1.92
N LEU A 511 23.36 1.59 1.74
CA LEU A 511 24.66 0.94 1.57
C LEU A 511 24.79 0.12 0.27
N ARG A 512 24.05 0.46 -0.78
CA ARG A 512 24.25 -0.11 -2.11
C ARG A 512 25.52 0.45 -2.73
N LEU A 513 26.45 -0.42 -3.13
CA LEU A 513 27.76 -0.06 -3.66
C LEU A 513 27.72 0.03 -5.17
N ARG A 514 28.21 1.13 -5.73
CA ARG A 514 28.24 1.40 -7.17
C ARG A 514 29.65 1.79 -7.61
N PHE A 515 30.21 1.04 -8.53
CA PHE A 515 31.50 1.34 -9.14
C PHE A 515 31.28 2.17 -10.40
N ILE A 516 31.71 3.42 -10.36
CA ILE A 516 31.45 4.42 -11.41
C ILE A 516 32.70 5.19 -11.77
N HIS A 517 32.72 5.89 -12.89
CA HIS A 517 33.79 6.83 -13.23
C HIS A 517 33.56 8.20 -12.57
N ASP A 518 34.64 9.00 -12.53
CA ASP A 518 34.65 10.34 -11.94
C ASP A 518 33.85 11.40 -12.75
N ASP A 519 33.61 11.14 -14.04
CA ASP A 519 32.84 11.97 -14.97
C ASP A 519 31.32 11.81 -14.83
N VAL A 520 30.85 10.86 -14.00
CA VAL A 520 29.43 10.71 -13.72
C VAL A 520 28.90 11.96 -13.03
N SER A 521 28.00 12.64 -13.70
CA SER A 521 27.39 13.88 -13.22
C SER A 521 26.31 13.63 -12.14
N LEU A 522 26.01 14.65 -11.36
CA LEU A 522 24.90 14.64 -10.40
C LEU A 522 23.56 14.26 -11.08
N ASN A 523 23.32 14.76 -12.30
CA ASN A 523 22.10 14.43 -13.05
C ASN A 523 22.04 12.94 -13.43
N GLN A 524 23.14 12.34 -13.86
CA GLN A 524 23.18 10.91 -14.17
C GLN A 524 22.95 10.03 -12.93
N LEU A 525 23.47 10.42 -11.76
CA LEU A 525 23.16 9.77 -10.49
C LEU A 525 21.66 9.90 -10.14
N HIS A 526 21.11 11.09 -10.31
CA HIS A 526 19.70 11.39 -10.04
C HIS A 526 18.76 10.58 -10.95
N THR A 527 19.10 10.45 -12.23
CA THR A 527 18.31 9.73 -13.23
C THR A 527 18.63 8.25 -13.35
N ASP A 528 19.64 7.76 -12.60
CA ASP A 528 20.15 6.38 -12.65
C ASP A 528 20.60 5.93 -14.06
N THR A 529 21.25 6.85 -14.83
CA THR A 529 21.61 6.68 -16.26
C THR A 529 23.12 6.62 -16.50
N TYR A 530 23.90 6.05 -15.60
CA TYR A 530 25.36 5.87 -15.74
C TYR A 530 25.71 4.39 -15.93
N TYR A 531 26.95 4.13 -16.33
CA TYR A 531 27.47 2.77 -16.46
C TYR A 531 27.97 2.24 -15.10
N GLU A 532 27.61 1.01 -14.76
CA GLU A 532 28.07 0.27 -13.57
C GLU A 532 29.20 -0.66 -13.95
N PHE A 533 30.37 -0.49 -13.34
CA PHE A 533 31.57 -1.27 -13.63
C PHE A 533 31.71 -2.54 -12.77
N GLY A 534 31.03 -2.58 -11.61
CA GLY A 534 31.12 -3.67 -10.63
C GLY A 534 29.88 -4.56 -10.60
N ASP A 535 30.04 -5.78 -10.11
CA ASP A 535 28.94 -6.71 -9.85
C ASP A 535 28.53 -6.74 -8.34
N PHE A 536 28.82 -5.65 -7.63
CA PHE A 536 28.54 -5.52 -6.19
C PHE A 536 27.17 -4.93 -5.89
N VAL A 537 26.57 -4.29 -6.87
CA VAL A 537 25.36 -3.49 -6.70
C VAL A 537 24.18 -4.30 -6.15
N ASP A 538 24.00 -5.54 -6.63
CA ASP A 538 22.98 -6.50 -6.23
C ASP A 538 23.55 -7.89 -5.86
N GLY A 539 24.87 -8.01 -5.84
CA GLY A 539 25.55 -9.26 -5.59
C GLY A 539 25.44 -9.72 -4.12
N GLU A 540 25.34 -11.02 -3.90
CA GLU A 540 25.27 -11.63 -2.58
C GLU A 540 26.57 -11.44 -1.78
N PHE A 541 26.44 -11.01 -0.52
CA PHE A 541 27.48 -10.95 0.48
C PHE A 541 27.32 -12.09 1.49
N LYS A 542 28.42 -12.71 1.89
CA LYS A 542 28.43 -13.74 2.91
C LYS A 542 28.61 -13.11 4.28
N VAL A 543 27.86 -13.59 5.25
CA VAL A 543 28.03 -13.22 6.66
C VAL A 543 29.25 -13.95 7.20
N THR A 544 30.32 -13.22 7.53
CA THR A 544 31.59 -13.78 8.04
C THR A 544 31.70 -13.62 9.55
N LYS A 545 30.99 -12.63 10.14
CA LYS A 545 31.01 -12.36 11.57
C LYS A 545 29.65 -11.89 12.04
N ASN A 546 29.24 -12.37 13.23
CA ASN A 546 28.13 -11.83 14.00
C ASN A 546 28.50 -11.86 15.48
N GLU A 547 28.66 -10.72 16.08
CA GLU A 547 29.00 -10.58 17.49
C GLU A 547 27.97 -9.68 18.15
N LYS A 548 27.63 -10.01 19.39
CA LYS A 548 26.71 -9.24 20.21
C LYS A 548 27.30 -9.12 21.63
N ASP A 549 27.34 -7.91 22.13
CA ASP A 549 27.61 -7.63 23.53
C ASP A 549 26.46 -6.83 24.18
N GLU A 550 26.68 -6.31 25.42
CA GLU A 550 25.66 -5.54 26.13
C GLU A 550 25.35 -4.18 25.49
N THR A 551 26.25 -3.65 24.67
CA THR A 551 26.20 -2.28 24.16
C THR A 551 26.11 -2.20 22.62
N SER A 552 26.52 -3.25 21.91
CA SER A 552 26.62 -3.25 20.46
C SER A 552 26.24 -4.59 19.80
N VAL A 553 25.90 -4.52 18.53
CA VAL A 553 25.82 -5.67 17.62
C VAL A 553 26.72 -5.38 16.44
N VAL A 554 27.60 -6.32 16.09
CA VAL A 554 28.52 -6.20 14.95
C VAL A 554 28.25 -7.30 13.95
N ILE A 555 28.00 -6.90 12.71
CA ILE A 555 27.83 -7.79 11.55
C ILE A 555 28.92 -7.50 10.54
N GLU A 556 29.56 -8.54 10.06
CA GLU A 556 30.51 -8.44 8.95
C GLU A 556 30.01 -9.24 7.75
N LEU A 557 30.02 -8.57 6.60
CA LEU A 557 29.56 -9.08 5.31
C LEU A 557 30.73 -9.02 4.33
N GLU A 558 31.07 -10.13 3.66
CA GLU A 558 32.16 -10.21 2.71
C GLU A 558 31.69 -10.66 1.34
N ARG A 559 32.19 -10.02 0.31
CA ARG A 559 32.01 -10.43 -1.08
C ARG A 559 33.31 -10.31 -1.88
N GLU A 560 33.66 -11.35 -2.60
CA GLU A 560 34.59 -11.29 -3.73
C GLU A 560 33.78 -11.11 -5.01
N GLY A 561 33.99 -10.01 -5.71
CA GLY A 561 33.29 -9.65 -6.95
C GLY A 561 34.25 -9.15 -8.02
N ASN A 562 33.69 -8.75 -9.17
CA ASN A 562 34.46 -8.35 -10.33
C ASN A 562 34.16 -6.90 -10.73
N ILE A 563 35.19 -6.20 -11.14
CA ILE A 563 35.14 -4.92 -11.84
C ILE A 563 35.52 -5.15 -13.30
N LYS A 564 34.67 -4.71 -14.21
CA LYS A 564 34.88 -4.87 -15.64
C LYS A 564 35.53 -3.62 -16.24
N ASP A 565 36.69 -3.79 -16.92
CA ASP A 565 37.26 -2.75 -17.77
C ASP A 565 36.54 -2.75 -19.13
N THR A 566 35.91 -1.63 -19.49
CA THR A 566 35.19 -1.53 -20.76
C THR A 566 36.06 -1.41 -21.99
N GLU A 567 37.31 -0.94 -21.85
CA GLU A 567 38.25 -0.81 -22.96
C GLU A 567 38.92 -2.13 -23.32
N SER A 568 39.43 -2.85 -22.31
CA SER A 568 40.10 -4.14 -22.52
C SER A 568 39.16 -5.35 -22.42
N ASN A 569 37.94 -5.17 -21.98
CA ASN A 569 36.95 -6.22 -21.64
C ASN A 569 37.45 -7.21 -20.55
N GLU A 570 38.50 -6.84 -19.81
CA GLU A 570 39.07 -7.64 -18.75
C GLU A 570 38.28 -7.44 -17.42
N ARG A 571 38.42 -8.41 -16.51
CA ARG A 571 37.82 -8.37 -15.17
C ARG A 571 38.93 -8.37 -14.12
N TYR A 572 38.75 -7.55 -13.11
CA TYR A 572 39.62 -7.43 -11.94
C TYR A 572 38.83 -7.83 -10.71
N THR A 573 39.35 -8.78 -9.97
CA THR A 573 38.70 -9.26 -8.75
C THR A 573 38.99 -8.28 -7.60
N CYS A 574 37.92 -7.94 -6.89
CA CYS A 574 37.97 -7.11 -5.70
C CYS A 574 37.24 -7.82 -4.54
N THR A 575 37.83 -7.83 -3.37
CA THR A 575 37.17 -8.30 -2.16
C THR A 575 36.74 -7.09 -1.35
N ILE A 576 35.45 -7.05 -0.96
CA ILE A 576 34.89 -6.00 -0.10
C ILE A 576 34.36 -6.62 1.18
N ILE A 577 34.72 -6.01 2.29
CA ILE A 577 34.21 -6.31 3.64
C ILE A 577 33.41 -5.09 4.11
N LYS A 578 32.14 -5.32 4.47
CA LYS A 578 31.26 -4.35 5.14
C LYS A 578 31.13 -4.77 6.60
N THR A 579 31.59 -3.94 7.52
CA THR A 579 31.32 -4.12 8.96
C THR A 579 30.27 -3.11 9.37
N ILE A 580 29.15 -3.58 9.90
CA ILE A 580 28.04 -2.74 10.38
C ILE A 580 27.94 -2.97 11.88
N MET A 581 28.19 -1.92 12.67
CA MET A 581 28.06 -1.93 14.12
C MET A 581 26.91 -1.00 14.53
N ILE A 582 26.04 -1.48 15.39
CA ILE A 582 24.87 -0.76 15.89
C ILE A 582 25.06 -0.48 17.36
N GLU A 583 25.09 0.81 17.72
CA GLU A 583 25.20 1.31 19.07
C GLU A 583 24.11 2.35 19.36
N LYS A 584 23.20 2.08 20.29
CA LYS A 584 22.11 2.99 20.66
C LYS A 584 21.38 3.58 19.43
N ASP A 585 21.60 4.86 19.13
CA ASP A 585 21.03 5.68 18.07
C ASP A 585 21.98 5.85 16.85
N ARG A 586 23.03 5.01 16.75
CA ARG A 586 24.08 5.13 15.74
C ARG A 586 24.33 3.83 15.00
N LEU A 587 24.63 3.98 13.72
CA LEU A 587 25.18 2.92 12.89
C LEU A 587 26.59 3.33 12.47
N LEU A 588 27.55 2.51 12.83
CA LEU A 588 28.96 2.66 12.41
C LEU A 588 29.24 1.64 11.31
N ILE A 589 29.57 2.10 10.13
CA ILE A 589 29.82 1.27 8.96
C ILE A 589 31.26 1.46 8.52
N ALA A 590 32.03 0.35 8.48
CA ALA A 590 33.34 0.33 7.88
C ALA A 590 33.33 -0.50 6.60
N LEU A 591 33.78 0.10 5.51
CA LEU A 591 33.95 -0.57 4.22
C LEU A 591 35.45 -0.70 3.95
N LYS A 592 35.93 -1.94 3.73
CA LYS A 592 37.31 -2.22 3.34
C LYS A 592 37.31 -2.98 2.03
N GLY A 593 38.10 -2.50 1.10
CA GLY A 593 38.23 -3.15 -0.20
C GLY A 593 39.67 -3.41 -0.59
N THR A 594 39.91 -4.52 -1.28
CA THR A 594 41.22 -4.90 -1.78
C THR A 594 41.10 -5.49 -3.17
N PHE A 595 41.83 -4.91 -4.14
CA PHE A 595 41.95 -5.48 -5.48
C PHE A 595 43.04 -6.54 -5.50
N ASN A 596 42.69 -7.72 -5.99
CA ASN A 596 43.60 -8.85 -6.09
C ASN A 596 44.60 -8.61 -7.24
N GLU A 597 45.90 -8.82 -6.99
CA GLU A 597 46.92 -8.71 -8.03
C GLU A 597 46.86 -9.90 -9.00
N ILE A 598 46.69 -9.59 -10.27
CA ILE A 598 46.89 -10.58 -11.33
C ILE A 598 48.32 -10.43 -11.84
N SER A 599 49.09 -11.52 -11.77
CA SER A 599 50.50 -11.55 -12.23
C SER A 599 50.62 -11.01 -13.66
N GLY A 600 51.46 -9.99 -13.85
CA GLY A 600 51.73 -9.36 -15.15
C GLY A 600 50.74 -8.23 -15.56
N LYS A 601 49.76 -7.86 -14.74
CA LYS A 601 48.74 -6.83 -15.07
C LYS A 601 48.74 -5.61 -14.13
N LYS A 602 49.82 -5.35 -13.42
CA LYS A 602 49.89 -4.28 -12.43
C LYS A 602 49.65 -2.87 -13.01
N ASP A 603 50.18 -2.58 -14.19
CA ASP A 603 50.04 -1.28 -14.84
C ASP A 603 48.58 -1.06 -15.34
N MET A 604 47.93 -2.13 -15.75
CA MET A 604 46.50 -2.06 -16.18
C MET A 604 45.56 -1.80 -15.02
N LEU A 605 45.75 -2.44 -13.87
CA LEU A 605 44.98 -2.16 -12.67
C LEU A 605 45.14 -0.68 -12.26
N LYS A 606 46.37 -0.15 -12.27
CA LYS A 606 46.65 1.24 -11.98
C LYS A 606 45.86 2.19 -12.90
N ARG A 607 45.82 1.91 -14.20
CA ARG A 607 45.10 2.71 -15.22
C ARG A 607 43.58 2.76 -14.90
N ILE A 608 42.96 1.62 -14.55
CA ILE A 608 41.53 1.58 -14.20
C ILE A 608 41.25 2.41 -12.94
N LEU A 609 42.11 2.24 -11.91
CA LEU A 609 41.93 2.98 -10.63
C LEU A 609 42.15 4.49 -10.79
N GLU A 610 42.74 4.97 -11.89
CA GLU A 610 42.89 6.43 -12.12
C GLU A 610 41.56 7.16 -12.15
N ASN A 611 40.50 6.53 -12.71
CA ASN A 611 39.20 7.15 -12.92
C ASN A 611 38.03 6.38 -12.23
N LEU A 612 38.33 5.35 -11.45
CA LEU A 612 37.31 4.53 -10.79
C LEU A 612 36.99 5.08 -9.38
N TYR A 613 35.72 5.26 -9.14
CA TYR A 613 35.16 5.72 -7.88
C TYR A 613 34.16 4.70 -7.32
N LEU A 614 34.08 4.61 -6.01
CA LEU A 614 32.99 3.97 -5.31
C LEU A 614 31.98 5.01 -4.86
N ALA A 615 30.74 4.83 -5.28
CA ALA A 615 29.59 5.60 -4.83
C ALA A 615 28.69 4.70 -3.93
N ILE A 616 28.13 5.26 -2.90
CA ILE A 616 27.32 4.52 -1.93
C ILE A 616 25.96 5.19 -1.79
N ASP A 617 24.87 4.48 -2.07
CA ASP A 617 23.53 5.00 -1.87
C ASP A 617 23.17 4.99 -0.38
N ILE A 618 22.75 6.13 0.13
CA ILE A 618 22.20 6.30 1.49
C ILE A 618 20.86 7.03 1.34
N PRO A 619 19.78 6.34 0.95
CA PRO A 619 18.45 6.92 0.91
C PRO A 619 17.91 7.09 2.32
N PHE A 620 17.04 8.10 2.49
CA PHE A 620 16.26 8.29 3.70
C PHE A 620 14.95 9.00 3.38
N PHE A 621 14.00 8.94 4.30
CA PHE A 621 12.66 9.47 4.12
C PHE A 621 12.28 10.41 5.26
N PHE A 622 11.76 11.58 4.91
CA PHE A 622 11.08 12.49 5.81
C PHE A 622 9.62 12.64 5.38
N ASN A 623 8.68 12.65 6.35
CA ASN A 623 7.23 12.71 6.08
C ASN A 623 6.61 14.08 6.37
N GLY A 624 7.39 15.03 6.84
CA GLY A 624 6.89 16.36 7.17
C GLY A 624 6.57 17.23 5.96
N ASP A 625 6.25 18.48 6.23
CA ASP A 625 6.10 19.51 5.19
C ASP A 625 7.43 19.70 4.46
N THR A 626 7.46 19.43 3.16
CA THR A 626 8.67 19.55 2.33
C THR A 626 9.30 20.94 2.35
N ASN A 627 8.52 21.99 2.64
CA ASN A 627 9.04 23.35 2.81
C ASN A 627 9.81 23.55 4.11
N LYS A 628 9.66 22.62 5.06
CA LYS A 628 10.35 22.59 6.35
C LYS A 628 11.52 21.63 6.39
N PHE A 629 11.84 20.97 5.29
CA PHE A 629 13.02 20.12 5.19
C PHE A 629 14.25 21.00 4.95
N LYS A 630 15.22 20.88 5.82
CA LYS A 630 16.49 21.62 5.75
C LYS A 630 17.67 20.66 5.78
N TRP A 631 18.80 21.14 5.29
CA TRP A 631 20.06 20.44 5.43
C TRP A 631 21.22 21.42 5.67
N GLU A 632 22.28 20.91 6.24
CA GLU A 632 23.52 21.64 6.50
C GLU A 632 24.74 20.74 6.34
N SER A 633 25.90 21.37 6.14
CA SER A 633 27.21 20.74 6.20
C SER A 633 28.24 21.77 6.65
N ALA A 634 29.22 21.34 7.43
CA ALA A 634 30.33 22.19 7.84
C ALA A 634 31.17 22.69 6.67
N ASN A 635 31.08 22.07 5.51
CA ASN A 635 31.86 22.34 4.31
C ASN A 635 31.10 23.20 3.27
N VAL A 636 29.88 23.65 3.56
CA VAL A 636 29.03 24.36 2.60
C VAL A 636 28.58 25.69 3.16
N GLU A 637 28.93 26.76 2.42
CA GLU A 637 28.32 28.08 2.58
C GLU A 637 27.24 28.25 1.51
N PHE A 638 25.99 28.42 1.94
CA PHE A 638 24.87 28.53 1.01
C PHE A 638 24.80 29.96 0.42
N ALA A 639 24.74 30.04 -0.89
CA ALA A 639 24.60 31.32 -1.60
C ALA A 639 23.18 31.94 -1.45
N ASN A 640 22.17 31.06 -1.21
CA ASN A 640 20.78 31.50 -1.06
C ASN A 640 19.94 30.41 -0.33
N ASP A 641 18.72 30.76 0.07
CA ASP A 641 17.81 29.83 0.79
C ASP A 641 17.33 28.64 -0.06
N LYS A 642 17.35 28.77 -1.40
CA LYS A 642 17.00 27.63 -2.27
C LYS A 642 17.99 26.49 -2.12
N GLU A 643 19.28 26.78 -1.96
CA GLU A 643 20.31 25.76 -1.77
C GLU A 643 20.17 25.01 -0.44
N LYS A 644 19.57 25.64 0.58
CA LYS A 644 19.24 25.00 1.86
C LYS A 644 18.06 24.05 1.76
N ASN A 645 17.28 24.13 0.67
CA ASN A 645 16.16 23.22 0.48
C ASN A 645 16.70 21.79 0.24
N LEU A 646 16.24 20.87 1.06
CA LEU A 646 16.67 19.46 0.99
C LEU A 646 16.30 18.80 -0.35
N LEU A 647 15.26 19.28 -1.02
CA LEU A 647 14.79 18.74 -2.30
C LEU A 647 15.57 19.24 -3.53
N GLU A 648 16.37 20.29 -3.41
CA GLU A 648 17.18 20.76 -4.53
C GLU A 648 18.42 19.87 -4.70
N PRO A 649 18.71 19.31 -5.88
CA PRO A 649 19.93 18.55 -6.13
C PRO A 649 21.17 19.41 -5.85
N PHE A 650 22.12 18.86 -5.11
CA PHE A 650 23.34 19.57 -4.74
C PHE A 650 24.56 18.65 -4.68
N GLN A 651 25.74 19.16 -5.02
CA GLN A 651 27.01 18.46 -4.97
C GLN A 651 28.07 19.31 -4.30
N TYR A 652 28.87 18.72 -3.43
CA TYR A 652 29.98 19.41 -2.75
C TYR A 652 31.09 18.43 -2.34
N ILE A 653 32.22 18.96 -1.92
CA ILE A 653 33.30 18.17 -1.29
C ILE A 653 33.20 18.35 0.22
N GLY A 654 33.10 17.24 0.96
CA GLY A 654 32.95 17.32 2.39
C GLY A 654 32.93 15.95 3.06
N GLU A 655 32.85 15.95 4.38
CA GLU A 655 32.90 14.77 5.24
C GLU A 655 31.66 14.64 6.13
N ASN A 656 30.70 15.54 6.01
CA ASN A 656 29.48 15.49 6.80
C ASN A 656 28.28 16.01 6.01
N PHE A 657 27.12 15.47 6.35
CA PHE A 657 25.81 15.90 5.88
C PHE A 657 24.82 15.78 7.04
N LYS A 658 23.97 16.79 7.24
CA LYS A 658 22.93 16.73 8.27
C LYS A 658 21.62 17.26 7.71
N ALA A 659 20.54 16.54 7.90
CA ALA A 659 19.20 16.88 7.45
C ALA A 659 18.22 16.95 8.63
N TYR A 660 17.21 17.81 8.48
CA TYR A 660 16.18 18.09 9.49
C TYR A 660 14.78 17.98 8.87
N ASP A 661 13.90 17.29 9.60
CA ASP A 661 12.45 17.40 9.45
C ASP A 661 11.89 18.18 10.66
N GLU A 662 11.64 19.47 10.50
CA GLU A 662 11.12 20.31 11.58
C GLU A 662 9.70 19.90 12.03
N THR A 663 8.94 19.18 11.20
CA THR A 663 7.58 18.74 11.51
C THR A 663 7.61 17.65 12.58
N TYR A 664 8.57 16.73 12.49
CA TYR A 664 8.71 15.60 13.40
C TYR A 664 9.82 15.78 14.41
N ASP A 665 10.52 16.94 14.39
CA ASP A 665 11.71 17.18 15.23
C ASP A 665 12.71 16.02 15.09
N LEU A 666 13.04 15.66 13.84
CA LEU A 666 13.87 14.52 13.49
C LEU A 666 15.12 14.99 12.77
N ASN A 667 16.28 14.51 13.23
CA ASN A 667 17.57 14.76 12.60
C ASN A 667 18.16 13.47 12.05
N PHE A 668 18.79 13.57 10.88
CA PHE A 668 19.55 12.51 10.26
C PHE A 668 20.91 13.05 9.84
N GLU A 669 21.98 12.55 10.45
CA GLU A 669 23.35 13.00 10.23
C GLU A 669 24.20 11.87 9.67
N ILE A 670 25.06 12.21 8.70
CA ILE A 670 26.04 11.32 8.10
C ILE A 670 27.41 11.92 8.28
N LEU A 671 28.31 11.22 8.96
CA LEU A 671 29.74 11.56 9.06
C LEU A 671 30.52 10.55 8.23
N ILE A 672 31.49 11.01 7.43
CA ILE A 672 32.20 10.16 6.50
C ILE A 672 33.69 10.45 6.54
N SER A 673 34.52 9.41 6.55
CA SER A 673 35.99 9.54 6.40
C SER A 673 36.53 8.47 5.48
N SER A 674 37.56 8.83 4.70
CA SER A 674 38.24 7.90 3.77
C SER A 674 39.76 8.04 3.85
N ASN A 675 40.44 6.92 3.67
CA ASN A 675 41.91 6.90 3.56
C ASN A 675 42.43 7.26 2.15
N THR A 676 41.56 7.41 1.15
CA THR A 676 41.93 7.63 -0.26
C THR A 676 41.78 9.08 -0.72
N GLY A 677 41.36 9.99 0.16
CA GLY A 677 41.30 11.43 -0.15
C GLY A 677 39.94 12.06 0.00
N LYS A 678 39.66 13.10 -0.84
CA LYS A 678 38.45 13.90 -0.75
C LYS A 678 37.19 13.11 -1.13
N ILE A 679 36.12 13.34 -0.41
CA ILE A 679 34.82 12.74 -0.64
C ILE A 679 33.92 13.76 -1.35
N LYS A 680 33.34 13.38 -2.47
CA LYS A 680 32.32 14.12 -3.18
C LYS A 680 30.97 13.66 -2.70
N ILE A 681 30.18 14.54 -2.13
CA ILE A 681 28.81 14.24 -1.63
C ILE A 681 27.80 14.78 -2.62
N ASN A 682 26.94 13.91 -3.11
CA ASN A 682 25.80 14.25 -3.97
C ASN A 682 24.51 14.03 -3.18
N LYS A 683 23.60 15.00 -3.21
CA LYS A 683 22.26 14.81 -2.66
C LYS A 683 21.19 15.19 -3.69
N PHE A 684 20.10 14.42 -3.73
CA PHE A 684 18.96 14.70 -4.59
C PHE A 684 17.69 14.02 -4.07
N PRO A 685 16.49 14.54 -4.39
CA PRO A 685 15.25 13.92 -4.02
C PRO A 685 14.96 12.68 -4.87
N ILE A 686 14.23 11.73 -4.30
CA ILE A 686 13.63 10.62 -5.02
C ILE A 686 12.21 11.06 -5.36
N ILE A 687 11.96 11.35 -6.63
CA ILE A 687 10.66 11.78 -7.14
C ILE A 687 10.15 10.72 -8.11
N ALA A 688 9.01 10.11 -7.80
CA ALA A 688 8.33 9.17 -8.68
C ALA A 688 7.22 9.87 -9.46
N TYR A 689 6.99 9.42 -10.68
CA TYR A 689 5.87 9.85 -11.51
C TYR A 689 4.74 8.82 -11.39
N ALA A 690 3.63 9.21 -10.79
CA ALA A 690 2.53 8.30 -10.50
C ALA A 690 1.18 8.84 -10.99
N TYR A 691 0.26 7.92 -11.27
CA TYR A 691 -1.12 8.22 -11.60
C TYR A 691 -1.95 8.32 -10.32
N THR A 692 -2.71 9.41 -10.19
CA THR A 692 -3.62 9.69 -9.07
C THR A 692 -5.02 9.99 -9.59
N ASP A 693 -5.99 10.17 -8.70
CA ASP A 693 -7.35 10.63 -9.02
C ASP A 693 -7.40 11.99 -9.71
N GLU A 694 -6.40 12.85 -9.45
CA GLU A 694 -6.22 14.14 -10.12
C GLU A 694 -5.36 14.04 -11.40
N GLY A 695 -5.00 12.84 -11.84
CA GLY A 695 -4.17 12.58 -13.02
C GLY A 695 -2.70 12.26 -12.68
N TYR A 696 -1.82 12.54 -13.64
CA TYR A 696 -0.38 12.28 -13.45
C TYR A 696 0.27 13.36 -12.59
N LYS A 697 0.99 12.92 -11.56
CA LYS A 697 1.71 13.78 -10.62
C LYS A 697 3.11 13.26 -10.32
N THR A 698 4.00 14.18 -10.02
CA THR A 698 5.27 13.87 -9.37
C THR A 698 5.05 13.78 -7.86
N ILE A 699 5.48 12.67 -7.26
CA ILE A 699 5.30 12.40 -5.84
C ILE A 699 6.66 12.17 -5.20
N TYR A 700 6.94 12.90 -4.14
CA TYR A 700 8.12 12.75 -3.32
C TYR A 700 8.13 11.36 -2.65
N GLN A 701 9.28 10.67 -2.74
CA GLN A 701 9.46 9.31 -2.20
C GLN A 701 10.61 9.23 -1.19
N GLY A 702 11.37 10.28 -1.01
CA GLY A 702 12.52 10.34 -0.14
C GLY A 702 13.66 11.15 -0.73
N ILE A 703 14.81 11.06 -0.11
CA ILE A 703 16.05 11.73 -0.50
C ILE A 703 17.14 10.69 -0.50
N THR A 704 18.13 10.85 -1.38
CA THR A 704 19.34 10.04 -1.32
C THR A 704 20.57 10.92 -1.22
N VAL A 705 21.51 10.52 -0.38
CA VAL A 705 22.85 11.05 -0.30
C VAL A 705 23.80 10.01 -0.85
N VAL A 706 24.66 10.42 -1.78
CA VAL A 706 25.60 9.53 -2.47
C VAL A 706 27.01 10.05 -2.29
N PRO A 707 27.74 9.64 -1.25
CA PRO A 707 29.17 9.88 -1.14
C PRO A 707 29.93 9.10 -2.22
N GLN A 708 30.84 9.78 -2.90
CA GLN A 708 31.77 9.23 -3.88
C GLN A 708 33.19 9.45 -3.46
N PHE A 709 34.03 8.44 -3.55
CA PHE A 709 35.45 8.56 -3.26
C PHE A 709 36.29 7.76 -4.27
N LYS A 710 37.49 8.27 -4.53
CA LYS A 710 38.42 7.63 -5.44
C LYS A 710 38.92 6.32 -4.86
N LEU A 711 39.08 5.31 -5.71
CA LEU A 711 39.59 4.02 -5.30
C LEU A 711 41.13 3.96 -5.44
N ASP A 712 41.76 3.20 -4.53
CA ASP A 712 43.15 2.74 -4.65
C ASP A 712 43.11 1.21 -4.55
N LYS A 713 44.27 0.58 -4.73
CA LYS A 713 44.44 -0.90 -4.62
C LYS A 713 43.84 -1.45 -3.34
N THR A 714 44.02 -0.73 -2.25
CA THR A 714 43.31 -0.95 -0.96
C THR A 714 42.63 0.34 -0.54
N PHE A 715 41.40 0.25 -0.14
CA PHE A 715 40.66 1.42 0.34
C PHE A 715 39.87 1.11 1.61
N GLU A 716 39.66 2.13 2.40
CA GLU A 716 38.87 2.08 3.62
C GLU A 716 37.99 3.33 3.70
N LEU A 717 36.72 3.14 3.99
CA LEU A 717 35.74 4.20 4.23
C LEU A 717 35.01 3.90 5.54
N ASN A 718 34.85 4.91 6.37
CA ASN A 718 33.99 4.83 7.54
C ASN A 718 32.82 5.80 7.39
N ILE A 719 31.62 5.31 7.68
CA ILE A 719 30.38 6.08 7.70
C ILE A 719 29.75 5.92 9.07
N GLU A 720 29.37 7.02 9.69
CA GLU A 720 28.55 7.03 10.88
C GLU A 720 27.19 7.67 10.52
N LEU A 721 26.11 6.94 10.79
CA LEU A 721 24.73 7.44 10.67
C LEU A 721 24.20 7.68 12.09
N ILE A 722 23.74 8.90 12.36
CA ILE A 722 23.21 9.32 13.66
C ILE A 722 21.77 9.78 13.48
N ILE A 723 20.87 9.30 14.35
CA ILE A 723 19.45 9.62 14.32
C ILE A 723 19.04 10.21 15.66
N SER A 724 18.44 11.38 15.67
CA SER A 724 18.03 12.04 16.92
C SER A 724 16.73 12.85 16.80
#